data_b258dec3418606a6d2c032caf9b76c91
#
_entry.id   b258dec3418606a6d2c032caf9b76c91
#
_cell.length_a   1.000
_cell.length_b   1.000
_cell.length_c   1.000
_cell.angle_alpha   90.00
_cell.angle_beta   90.00
_cell.angle_gamma   90.00
#
_symmetry.space_group_name_H-M   'P 1'
#
loop_
_entity.id
_entity.type
_entity.pdbx_description
1 polymer ?
#
loop_
_entity_poly.entity_id
_entity_poly.type
_entity_poly.pdbx_seq_one_letter_code
_entity_poly.pdbx_strand_id
1 'polypeptide(L)'
;MSKNLLLEIGTEEMPANIMSGVVDQLKALAASQFEAHRIAAENITIYATPRRLAVLVKGAADRQPDEEVKKRGPSVKAAFDADGNPTRAAQGFARGQHIDPSELVKEGEYTWAHVVHAGKKVEDVLPELFLSLITGLNFTRSMRWADEEAHFIRPVRWIVALCDKEIIPMEFAHVKSGNVSRGHRFLCKEAVVISDPLSYKETMREAFVIVDQDERREMIRTGLLAVADKLGGHVWHNADLLEEINYLVEYPTPLYGRIDDEFLKLPVPAVVTPMRDHQRYYPVRNEDGSLMPYFLTVRNGGTKALENVQHGNEKVLRARLDDAKFFFENDRKKTLEGHRDDLTRINYQEGMGDMRDKADRLQKLTEAIGKDWGFTAEEAADADRAAFLSKSDLATGMVTEFTELQGEMGKEYALLDGEKPEVAQAIFEQYMPRFAGDILPQQEIGRALSLADKLDNLAATFLRGLIPTGSQDPFALRRQTIGAVNILTDGKIHWDIRRGIEAALALLPGDEETKKTVLSQIEDFFRQRIKAIMLDEGIAYDIIDAVLVGPVDDIYALFLKARSMAESQLKDEAELRQAVTRLANITKGKTGGKVDPSLFTEDVEKKLQDAFEAVSAKALPLFASYEYGKALPALKELTAPINDYLDNVMVMVDDEAVKNNRISQLLTTLALFNTWGDFSKLV
;
A
#
# COMPACT_ATOMS: atom_id res chain seq x y z
N MET A 1 -24.93 21.44 29.24
CA MET A 1 -23.52 21.66 29.66
C MET A 1 -22.65 20.67 28.91
N SER A 2 -21.38 20.99 28.61
CA SER A 2 -20.50 20.01 27.95
C SER A 2 -20.00 18.97 28.96
N LYS A 3 -19.77 17.77 28.49
CA LYS A 3 -19.31 16.61 29.26
C LYS A 3 -17.90 16.20 28.83
N ASN A 4 -17.14 15.60 29.74
CA ASN A 4 -15.87 14.96 29.39
C ASN A 4 -16.02 13.45 29.51
N LEU A 5 -15.50 12.71 28.52
CA LEU A 5 -15.70 11.29 28.43
C LEU A 5 -14.36 10.56 28.35
N LEU A 6 -14.30 9.37 28.92
CA LEU A 6 -13.15 8.48 28.81
C LEU A 6 -13.64 7.04 28.56
N LEU A 7 -13.10 6.43 27.55
CA LEU A 7 -13.10 4.98 27.38
C LEU A 7 -11.65 4.50 27.38
N GLU A 8 -11.28 3.60 28.28
CA GLU A 8 -10.01 2.86 28.23
C GLU A 8 -10.30 1.38 28.07
N ILE A 9 -9.68 0.76 27.08
CA ILE A 9 -9.71 -0.69 26.82
C ILE A 9 -8.35 -1.24 27.23
N GLY A 10 -8.29 -1.91 28.36
CA GLY A 10 -7.08 -2.52 28.89
C GLY A 10 -6.92 -3.96 28.43
N THR A 11 -5.75 -4.31 27.91
CA THR A 11 -5.49 -5.62 27.30
C THR A 11 -4.20 -6.26 27.83
N GLU A 12 -3.92 -7.50 27.43
CA GLU A 12 -2.56 -8.02 27.40
C GLU A 12 -1.77 -7.33 26.29
N GLU A 13 -0.43 -7.49 26.25
CA GLU A 13 0.45 -6.76 25.33
C GLU A 13 0.11 -6.98 23.87
N MET A 14 -0.26 -5.92 23.19
CA MET A 14 -0.59 -5.90 21.76
C MET A 14 0.70 -5.84 20.92
N PRO A 15 0.72 -6.44 19.70
CA PRO A 15 1.88 -6.37 18.82
C PRO A 15 2.17 -4.92 18.38
N ALA A 16 3.42 -4.48 18.55
CA ALA A 16 3.80 -3.09 18.25
C ALA A 16 3.57 -2.69 16.79
N ASN A 17 3.83 -3.62 15.85
CA ASN A 17 3.76 -3.38 14.41
C ASN A 17 2.36 -3.04 13.86
N ILE A 18 1.29 -3.26 14.63
CA ILE A 18 -0.08 -2.89 14.21
C ILE A 18 -0.58 -1.61 14.86
N MET A 19 0.10 -1.11 15.90
CA MET A 19 -0.45 -0.11 16.81
C MET A 19 -0.72 1.23 16.14
N SER A 20 0.15 1.71 15.25
CA SER A 20 -0.09 2.95 14.50
C SER A 20 -1.39 2.86 13.69
N GLY A 21 -1.58 1.75 12.95
CA GLY A 21 -2.82 1.54 12.19
C GLY A 21 -4.06 1.38 13.08
N VAL A 22 -3.92 0.81 14.27
CA VAL A 22 -5.02 0.71 15.23
C VAL A 22 -5.40 2.09 15.81
N VAL A 23 -4.41 2.95 16.08
CA VAL A 23 -4.66 4.34 16.52
C VAL A 23 -5.42 5.12 15.46
N ASP A 24 -4.99 5.05 14.19
CA ASP A 24 -5.65 5.73 13.07
C ASP A 24 -7.08 5.20 12.88
N GLN A 25 -7.26 3.88 12.95
CA GLN A 25 -8.57 3.25 12.85
C GLN A 25 -9.49 3.68 13.99
N LEU A 26 -9.01 3.69 15.23
CA LEU A 26 -9.80 4.11 16.39
C LEU A 26 -10.16 5.60 16.32
N LYS A 27 -9.27 6.44 15.80
CA LYS A 27 -9.54 7.87 15.57
C LYS A 27 -10.65 8.09 14.56
N ALA A 28 -10.58 7.41 13.41
CA ALA A 28 -11.61 7.49 12.38
C ALA A 28 -12.95 6.92 12.88
N LEU A 29 -12.90 5.78 13.57
CA LEU A 29 -14.07 5.12 14.15
C LEU A 29 -14.74 6.01 15.21
N ALA A 30 -13.96 6.63 16.11
CA ALA A 30 -14.51 7.55 17.10
C ALA A 30 -15.23 8.72 16.41
N ALA A 31 -14.61 9.37 15.43
CA ALA A 31 -15.24 10.47 14.72
C ALA A 31 -16.59 10.03 14.09
N SER A 32 -16.61 8.90 13.38
CA SER A 32 -17.82 8.40 12.72
C SER A 32 -18.92 7.94 13.71
N GLN A 33 -18.54 7.33 14.82
CA GLN A 33 -19.50 6.86 15.83
C GLN A 33 -20.13 8.03 16.60
N PHE A 34 -19.36 9.06 16.96
CA PHE A 34 -19.89 10.27 17.57
C PHE A 34 -20.87 11.00 16.62
N GLU A 35 -20.57 11.06 15.33
CA GLU A 35 -21.47 11.59 14.31
C GLU A 35 -22.74 10.73 14.18
N ALA A 36 -22.61 9.42 14.03
CA ALA A 36 -23.73 8.49 13.88
C ALA A 36 -24.69 8.54 15.08
N HIS A 37 -24.15 8.69 16.29
CA HIS A 37 -24.93 8.86 17.53
C HIS A 37 -25.35 10.31 17.79
N ARG A 38 -25.05 11.24 16.89
CA ARG A 38 -25.42 12.67 16.98
C ARG A 38 -24.97 13.34 18.27
N ILE A 39 -23.78 12.97 18.76
CA ILE A 39 -23.13 13.60 19.91
C ILE A 39 -22.00 14.49 19.42
N ALA A 40 -22.19 15.80 19.46
CA ALA A 40 -21.12 16.75 19.14
C ALA A 40 -20.00 16.67 20.19
N ALA A 41 -18.76 16.76 19.76
CA ALA A 41 -17.59 16.78 20.62
C ALA A 41 -16.60 17.84 20.14
N GLU A 42 -16.00 18.60 21.08
CA GLU A 42 -15.01 19.62 20.74
C GLU A 42 -13.66 19.03 20.36
N ASN A 43 -13.23 17.99 21.07
CA ASN A 43 -11.96 17.31 20.81
C ASN A 43 -12.02 15.83 21.19
N ILE A 44 -11.53 14.98 20.30
CA ILE A 44 -11.36 13.54 20.52
C ILE A 44 -9.86 13.24 20.43
N THR A 45 -9.28 12.73 21.49
CA THR A 45 -7.86 12.35 21.59
C THR A 45 -7.75 10.85 21.81
N ILE A 46 -6.89 10.20 21.03
CA ILE A 46 -6.60 8.77 21.16
C ILE A 46 -5.24 8.60 21.85
N TYR A 47 -5.21 7.78 22.88
CA TYR A 47 -3.98 7.35 23.53
C TYR A 47 -3.79 5.85 23.37
N ALA A 48 -2.55 5.43 23.17
CA ALA A 48 -2.22 4.02 23.00
C ALA A 48 -0.88 3.65 23.65
N THR A 49 -0.89 2.53 24.35
CA THR A 49 0.31 1.88 24.89
C THR A 49 0.29 0.39 24.50
N PRO A 50 1.35 -0.39 24.76
CA PRO A 50 1.30 -1.84 24.54
C PRO A 50 0.07 -2.54 25.14
N ARG A 51 -0.47 -2.04 26.22
CA ARG A 51 -1.52 -2.72 27.02
C ARG A 51 -2.83 -1.97 27.09
N ARG A 52 -3.01 -0.86 26.35
CA ARG A 52 -4.26 -0.08 26.40
C ARG A 52 -4.49 0.76 25.17
N LEU A 53 -5.75 0.96 24.86
CA LEU A 53 -6.25 1.96 23.93
C LEU A 53 -7.20 2.86 24.73
N ALA A 54 -7.09 4.17 24.59
CA ALA A 54 -8.00 5.07 25.28
C ALA A 54 -8.51 6.18 24.35
N VAL A 55 -9.79 6.49 24.50
CA VAL A 55 -10.47 7.59 23.82
C VAL A 55 -10.87 8.60 24.88
N LEU A 56 -10.22 9.76 24.85
CA LEU A 56 -10.55 10.90 25.68
C LEU A 56 -11.30 11.93 24.87
N VAL A 57 -12.51 12.30 25.31
CA VAL A 57 -13.34 13.31 24.65
C VAL A 57 -13.52 14.49 25.57
N LYS A 58 -13.19 15.68 25.08
CA LYS A 58 -13.46 16.95 25.76
C LYS A 58 -14.63 17.64 25.10
N GLY A 59 -15.51 18.22 25.93
CA GLY A 59 -16.60 19.04 25.45
C GLY A 59 -17.64 18.28 24.64
N ALA A 60 -18.01 17.06 25.02
CA ALA A 60 -19.11 16.34 24.42
C ALA A 60 -20.45 16.99 24.81
N ALA A 61 -21.41 17.01 23.87
CA ALA A 61 -22.76 17.45 24.16
C ALA A 61 -23.41 16.57 25.24
N ASP A 62 -24.14 17.18 26.18
CA ASP A 62 -24.80 16.45 27.28
C ASP A 62 -26.05 15.68 26.83
N ARG A 63 -26.51 15.92 25.59
CA ARG A 63 -27.62 15.21 24.95
C ARG A 63 -27.55 15.30 23.45
N GLN A 64 -28.21 14.37 22.78
CA GLN A 64 -28.44 14.42 21.35
C GLN A 64 -29.35 15.62 21.00
N PRO A 65 -29.21 16.25 19.83
CA PRO A 65 -30.21 17.20 19.33
C PRO A 65 -31.56 16.48 19.13
N ASP A 66 -32.63 17.23 19.33
CA ASP A 66 -33.96 16.73 19.00
C ASP A 66 -34.07 16.42 17.50
N GLU A 67 -34.78 15.37 17.15
CA GLU A 67 -34.96 14.93 15.77
C GLU A 67 -36.38 15.19 15.29
N GLU A 68 -36.52 16.05 14.30
CA GLU A 68 -37.78 16.23 13.61
C GLU A 68 -37.93 15.20 12.50
N VAL A 69 -38.89 14.30 12.64
CA VAL A 69 -39.24 13.30 11.64
C VAL A 69 -40.56 13.65 10.98
N LYS A 70 -40.54 13.90 9.67
CA LYS A 70 -41.76 14.05 8.87
C LYS A 70 -42.26 12.67 8.44
N LYS A 71 -43.46 12.29 8.89
CA LYS A 71 -44.09 11.05 8.46
C LYS A 71 -45.32 11.36 7.60
N ARG A 72 -45.33 10.75 6.40
CA ARG A 72 -46.45 10.89 5.47
C ARG A 72 -47.65 10.11 5.96
N GLY A 73 -48.77 10.77 6.10
CA GLY A 73 -50.06 10.21 6.44
C GLY A 73 -51.00 10.00 5.23
N PRO A 74 -52.29 9.81 5.47
CA PRO A 74 -53.30 9.66 4.42
C PRO A 74 -53.41 10.91 3.54
N SER A 75 -54.01 10.76 2.36
CA SER A 75 -54.27 11.90 1.50
C SER A 75 -55.18 12.93 2.20
N VAL A 76 -55.02 14.21 1.88
CA VAL A 76 -55.81 15.29 2.47
C VAL A 76 -57.32 15.02 2.32
N LYS A 77 -57.75 14.46 1.16
CA LYS A 77 -59.15 14.08 0.89
C LYS A 77 -59.67 12.96 1.79
N ALA A 78 -58.80 12.06 2.23
CA ALA A 78 -59.16 10.97 3.14
C ALA A 78 -59.03 11.37 4.62
N ALA A 79 -58.16 12.34 4.89
CA ALA A 79 -57.81 12.80 6.24
C ALA A 79 -58.81 13.82 6.81
N PHE A 80 -59.48 14.60 5.95
CA PHE A 80 -60.43 15.64 6.37
C PHE A 80 -61.77 15.51 5.62
N ASP A 81 -62.87 15.78 6.33
CA ASP A 81 -64.21 15.83 5.74
C ASP A 81 -64.45 17.15 5.00
N ALA A 82 -65.68 17.33 4.48
CA ALA A 82 -66.06 18.56 3.71
C ALA A 82 -66.04 19.83 4.57
N ASP A 83 -66.20 19.70 5.89
CA ASP A 83 -66.20 20.78 6.86
C ASP A 83 -64.80 21.04 7.45
N GLY A 84 -63.77 20.24 7.02
CA GLY A 84 -62.39 20.38 7.45
C GLY A 84 -62.07 19.64 8.76
N ASN A 85 -62.96 18.82 9.28
CA ASN A 85 -62.70 18.06 10.51
C ASN A 85 -61.92 16.80 10.23
N PRO A 86 -61.04 16.35 11.16
CA PRO A 86 -60.23 15.16 10.97
C PRO A 86 -61.10 13.88 11.00
N THR A 87 -61.01 13.09 9.93
CA THR A 87 -61.69 11.80 9.80
C THR A 87 -61.07 10.74 10.71
N ARG A 88 -61.67 9.55 10.78
CA ARG A 88 -61.09 8.38 11.50
C ARG A 88 -59.72 8.03 10.97
N ALA A 89 -59.44 8.26 9.68
CA ALA A 89 -58.11 8.00 9.08
C ALA A 89 -57.04 8.95 9.63
N ALA A 90 -57.34 10.27 9.70
CA ALA A 90 -56.47 11.25 10.32
C ALA A 90 -56.28 11.01 11.81
N GLN A 91 -57.35 10.72 12.55
CA GLN A 91 -57.31 10.41 13.99
C GLN A 91 -56.47 9.16 14.28
N GLY A 92 -56.63 8.10 13.45
CA GLY A 92 -55.85 6.86 13.57
C GLY A 92 -54.37 7.09 13.29
N PHE A 93 -54.06 7.87 12.26
CA PHE A 93 -52.68 8.21 11.92
C PHE A 93 -52.02 9.08 13.02
N ALA A 94 -52.70 10.15 13.46
CA ALA A 94 -52.21 11.05 14.50
C ALA A 94 -51.97 10.28 15.82
N ARG A 95 -52.91 9.39 16.21
CA ARG A 95 -52.75 8.53 17.39
C ARG A 95 -51.54 7.58 17.27
N GLY A 96 -51.30 7.03 16.08
CA GLY A 96 -50.12 6.18 15.79
C GLY A 96 -48.79 6.95 15.83
N GLN A 97 -48.85 8.27 15.70
CA GLN A 97 -47.69 9.15 15.80
C GLN A 97 -47.60 9.91 17.15
N HIS A 98 -48.54 9.66 18.09
CA HIS A 98 -48.62 10.30 19.39
C HIS A 98 -48.76 11.83 19.33
N ILE A 99 -49.47 12.35 18.31
CA ILE A 99 -49.75 13.78 18.17
C ILE A 99 -51.29 14.02 18.15
N ASP A 100 -51.69 15.28 18.38
CA ASP A 100 -53.07 15.64 18.22
C ASP A 100 -53.42 15.72 16.71
N PRO A 101 -54.64 15.29 16.28
CA PRO A 101 -55.06 15.41 14.89
C PRO A 101 -55.00 16.81 14.33
N SER A 102 -55.10 17.87 15.15
CA SER A 102 -54.97 19.28 14.76
C SER A 102 -53.52 19.67 14.41
N GLU A 103 -52.51 18.90 14.81
CA GLU A 103 -51.11 19.12 14.51
C GLU A 103 -50.68 18.51 13.15
N LEU A 104 -51.61 17.83 12.45
CA LEU A 104 -51.34 17.33 11.11
C LEU A 104 -51.23 18.48 10.10
N VAL A 105 -50.12 18.56 9.41
CA VAL A 105 -49.82 19.56 8.39
C VAL A 105 -50.24 19.03 7.02
N LYS A 106 -50.91 19.90 6.23
CA LYS A 106 -51.31 19.58 4.84
C LYS A 106 -50.19 20.07 3.90
N GLU A 107 -49.52 19.15 3.24
CA GLU A 107 -48.49 19.46 2.23
C GLU A 107 -48.81 18.71 0.93
N GLY A 108 -49.18 19.45 -0.12
CA GLY A 108 -49.59 18.86 -1.39
C GLY A 108 -50.86 18.01 -1.26
N GLU A 109 -50.80 16.77 -1.73
CA GLU A 109 -51.95 15.84 -1.71
C GLU A 109 -52.08 15.03 -0.41
N TYR A 110 -51.10 15.14 0.51
CA TYR A 110 -51.00 14.29 1.71
C TYR A 110 -50.95 15.11 2.99
N THR A 111 -51.35 14.45 4.08
CA THR A 111 -51.12 14.97 5.44
C THR A 111 -49.74 14.47 5.94
N TRP A 112 -49.14 15.27 6.77
CA TRP A 112 -47.85 14.98 7.37
C TRP A 112 -47.89 15.18 8.88
N ALA A 113 -47.29 14.24 9.61
CA ALA A 113 -47.03 14.40 11.03
C ALA A 113 -45.58 14.89 11.21
N HIS A 114 -45.38 16.00 11.89
CA HIS A 114 -44.09 16.45 12.37
C HIS A 114 -43.93 15.92 13.79
N VAL A 115 -43.14 14.88 13.93
CA VAL A 115 -42.90 14.26 15.23
C VAL A 115 -41.50 14.68 15.70
N VAL A 116 -41.44 15.34 16.84
CA VAL A 116 -40.18 15.68 17.48
C VAL A 116 -39.82 14.56 18.45
N HIS A 117 -38.76 13.82 18.17
CA HIS A 117 -38.15 12.90 19.10
C HIS A 117 -37.11 13.63 19.95
N ALA A 118 -37.39 13.78 21.23
CA ALA A 118 -36.44 14.40 22.15
C ALA A 118 -35.10 13.62 22.17
N GLY A 119 -33.99 14.32 21.99
CA GLY A 119 -32.68 13.71 22.03
C GLY A 119 -32.42 13.01 23.38
N LYS A 120 -31.78 11.85 23.37
CA LYS A 120 -31.38 11.13 24.60
C LYS A 120 -30.26 11.85 25.31
N LYS A 121 -30.13 11.68 26.62
CA LYS A 121 -28.95 12.12 27.38
C LYS A 121 -27.73 11.34 26.92
N VAL A 122 -26.56 11.95 26.99
CA VAL A 122 -25.32 11.32 26.57
C VAL A 122 -25.03 10.05 27.37
N GLU A 123 -25.34 10.04 28.66
CA GLU A 123 -25.15 8.89 29.56
C GLU A 123 -25.94 7.65 29.08
N ASP A 124 -27.12 7.85 28.46
CA ASP A 124 -27.97 6.79 27.92
C ASP A 124 -27.48 6.26 26.57
N VAL A 125 -26.67 7.05 25.85
CA VAL A 125 -26.12 6.71 24.50
C VAL A 125 -24.73 6.06 24.61
N LEU A 126 -23.94 6.46 25.61
CA LEU A 126 -22.55 6.05 25.74
C LEU A 126 -22.32 4.52 25.85
N PRO A 127 -23.18 3.71 26.50
CA PRO A 127 -22.94 2.26 26.55
C PRO A 127 -22.86 1.64 25.15
N GLU A 128 -23.77 1.99 24.25
CA GLU A 128 -23.80 1.52 22.87
C GLU A 128 -22.66 2.13 22.06
N LEU A 129 -22.40 3.43 22.17
CA LEU A 129 -21.34 4.12 21.46
C LEU A 129 -19.96 3.53 21.86
N PHE A 130 -19.66 3.37 23.14
CA PHE A 130 -18.41 2.81 23.60
C PHE A 130 -18.22 1.35 23.20
N LEU A 131 -19.30 0.55 23.24
CA LEU A 131 -19.24 -0.82 22.74
C LEU A 131 -18.94 -0.87 21.24
N SER A 132 -19.51 0.04 20.45
CA SER A 132 -19.24 0.14 19.02
C SER A 132 -17.78 0.50 18.70
N LEU A 133 -17.12 1.30 19.56
CA LEU A 133 -15.70 1.61 19.45
C LEU A 133 -14.81 0.37 19.69
N ILE A 134 -15.24 -0.54 20.57
CA ILE A 134 -14.51 -1.78 20.83
C ILE A 134 -14.73 -2.78 19.69
N THR A 135 -15.98 -3.01 19.32
CA THR A 135 -16.36 -4.05 18.34
C THR A 135 -16.11 -3.64 16.89
N GLY A 136 -15.99 -2.34 16.62
CA GLY A 136 -15.71 -1.80 15.29
C GLY A 136 -14.24 -1.85 14.90
N LEU A 137 -13.31 -2.15 15.83
CA LEU A 137 -11.90 -2.33 15.52
C LEU A 137 -11.68 -3.64 14.75
N ASN A 138 -11.00 -3.54 13.61
CA ASN A 138 -10.67 -4.68 12.76
C ASN A 138 -9.18 -5.00 12.85
N PHE A 139 -8.88 -6.28 13.02
CA PHE A 139 -7.52 -6.79 13.11
C PHE A 139 -7.30 -7.87 12.05
N THR A 140 -6.19 -7.85 11.37
CA THR A 140 -5.81 -8.89 10.39
C THR A 140 -5.70 -10.27 11.04
N ARG A 141 -5.35 -10.32 12.32
CA ARG A 141 -5.37 -11.51 13.15
C ARG A 141 -5.97 -11.14 14.49
N SER A 142 -7.03 -11.80 14.87
CA SER A 142 -7.68 -11.70 16.17
C SER A 142 -7.68 -13.07 16.85
N MET A 143 -7.89 -13.09 18.15
CA MET A 143 -8.01 -14.32 18.92
C MET A 143 -9.29 -14.32 19.74
N ARG A 144 -9.73 -15.52 20.09
CA ARG A 144 -10.69 -15.77 21.15
C ARG A 144 -9.93 -16.19 22.41
N TRP A 145 -10.51 -15.99 23.56
CA TRP A 145 -9.92 -16.44 24.83
C TRP A 145 -10.99 -16.99 25.76
N ALA A 146 -10.59 -17.95 26.59
CA ALA A 146 -11.48 -18.69 27.47
C ALA A 146 -12.65 -19.32 26.66
N ASP A 147 -13.88 -19.16 27.12
CA ASP A 147 -15.14 -19.62 26.50
C ASP A 147 -15.88 -18.48 25.76
N GLU A 148 -15.19 -17.35 25.49
CA GLU A 148 -15.75 -16.18 24.82
C GLU A 148 -15.91 -16.38 23.31
N GLU A 149 -17.01 -15.87 22.77
CA GLU A 149 -17.17 -15.71 21.32
C GLU A 149 -16.57 -14.39 20.81
N ALA A 150 -16.29 -13.46 21.71
CA ALA A 150 -15.72 -12.17 21.37
C ALA A 150 -14.31 -12.31 20.78
N HIS A 151 -14.03 -11.49 19.76
CA HIS A 151 -12.73 -11.43 19.10
C HIS A 151 -12.06 -10.10 19.41
N PHE A 152 -10.78 -10.14 19.79
CA PHE A 152 -9.93 -8.97 19.89
C PHE A 152 -8.49 -9.37 19.59
N ILE A 153 -7.58 -8.39 19.43
CA ILE A 153 -6.15 -8.68 19.12
C ILE A 153 -5.44 -9.38 20.29
N ARG A 154 -5.83 -9.05 21.53
CA ARG A 154 -5.38 -9.67 22.79
C ARG A 154 -6.54 -9.68 23.79
N PRO A 155 -6.53 -10.54 24.81
CA PRO A 155 -7.58 -10.58 25.81
C PRO A 155 -7.77 -9.23 26.48
N VAL A 156 -9.02 -8.74 26.51
CA VAL A 156 -9.40 -7.56 27.28
C VAL A 156 -9.43 -7.93 28.77
N ARG A 157 -8.81 -7.11 29.60
CA ARG A 157 -8.59 -7.39 31.02
C ARG A 157 -9.27 -6.40 31.97
N TRP A 158 -9.52 -5.17 31.51
CA TRP A 158 -10.27 -4.15 32.24
C TRP A 158 -10.84 -3.13 31.26
N ILE A 159 -11.89 -2.43 31.66
CA ILE A 159 -12.50 -1.34 30.93
C ILE A 159 -12.74 -0.19 31.90
N VAL A 160 -12.23 1.02 31.57
CA VAL A 160 -12.65 2.25 32.21
C VAL A 160 -13.60 2.98 31.28
N ALA A 161 -14.80 3.30 31.76
CA ALA A 161 -15.81 4.05 31.00
C ALA A 161 -16.43 5.11 31.89
N LEU A 162 -16.14 6.38 31.59
CA LEU A 162 -16.55 7.51 32.40
C LEU A 162 -17.23 8.60 31.57
N CYS A 163 -18.26 9.22 32.16
CA CYS A 163 -18.83 10.50 31.75
C CYS A 163 -18.70 11.46 32.95
N ASP A 164 -17.78 12.43 32.85
CA ASP A 164 -17.33 13.21 34.00
C ASP A 164 -16.92 12.26 35.15
N LYS A 165 -17.62 12.29 36.29
CA LYS A 165 -17.32 11.42 37.45
C LYS A 165 -18.18 10.15 37.48
N GLU A 166 -19.11 9.99 36.55
CA GLU A 166 -20.05 8.87 36.55
C GLU A 166 -19.50 7.70 35.71
N ILE A 167 -19.61 6.49 36.25
CA ILE A 167 -19.26 5.27 35.55
C ILE A 167 -20.38 4.93 34.57
N ILE A 168 -20.03 4.79 33.30
CA ILE A 168 -20.95 4.31 32.25
C ILE A 168 -20.98 2.79 32.28
N PRO A 169 -22.11 2.19 32.63
CA PRO A 169 -22.21 0.74 32.74
C PRO A 169 -22.21 0.08 31.36
N MET A 170 -21.22 -0.73 31.09
CA MET A 170 -21.12 -1.56 29.89
C MET A 170 -20.32 -2.84 30.19
N GLU A 171 -20.41 -3.81 29.29
CA GLU A 171 -19.69 -5.07 29.41
C GLU A 171 -19.21 -5.52 28.03
N PHE A 172 -17.99 -6.02 27.96
CA PHE A 172 -17.44 -6.69 26.77
C PHE A 172 -16.61 -7.90 27.21
N ALA A 173 -16.91 -9.08 26.65
CA ALA A 173 -16.22 -10.34 26.97
C ALA A 173 -16.13 -10.59 28.49
N HIS A 174 -17.26 -10.51 29.21
CA HIS A 174 -17.41 -10.63 30.67
C HIS A 174 -16.61 -9.61 31.50
N VAL A 175 -15.96 -8.63 30.85
CA VAL A 175 -15.30 -7.52 31.55
C VAL A 175 -16.26 -6.36 31.68
N LYS A 176 -16.67 -6.06 32.90
CA LYS A 176 -17.52 -4.92 33.23
C LYS A 176 -16.69 -3.63 33.32
N SER A 177 -17.27 -2.56 32.86
CA SER A 177 -16.68 -1.23 32.99
C SER A 177 -16.64 -0.77 34.45
N GLY A 178 -15.69 0.10 34.72
CA GLY A 178 -15.51 0.77 36.00
C GLY A 178 -14.71 2.06 35.85
N ASN A 179 -14.10 2.50 36.94
CA ASN A 179 -13.18 3.63 36.94
C ASN A 179 -11.77 3.24 37.41
N VAL A 180 -11.46 1.93 37.38
CA VAL A 180 -10.18 1.40 37.85
C VAL A 180 -9.33 0.94 36.66
N SER A 181 -8.22 1.63 36.46
CA SER A 181 -7.17 1.26 35.53
C SER A 181 -6.03 0.51 36.23
N ARG A 182 -5.01 0.13 35.46
CA ARG A 182 -3.79 -0.52 35.95
C ARG A 182 -2.58 0.31 35.61
N GLY A 183 -1.70 0.54 36.57
CA GLY A 183 -0.42 1.19 36.37
C GLY A 183 0.60 0.29 35.65
N HIS A 184 1.83 0.75 35.61
CA HIS A 184 2.94 0.00 35.05
C HIS A 184 3.14 -1.34 35.77
N ARG A 185 3.26 -2.44 35.00
CA ARG A 185 3.25 -3.83 35.52
C ARG A 185 4.22 -4.08 36.69
N PHE A 186 5.38 -3.42 36.68
CA PHE A 186 6.43 -3.64 37.69
C PHE A 186 6.62 -2.47 38.67
N LEU A 187 6.28 -1.25 38.24
CA LEU A 187 6.53 -0.03 39.06
C LEU A 187 5.32 0.38 39.89
N CYS A 188 4.10 0.02 39.45
CA CYS A 188 2.87 0.32 40.16
C CYS A 188 1.99 -0.93 40.20
N LYS A 189 1.92 -1.59 41.35
CA LYS A 189 1.11 -2.81 41.56
C LYS A 189 -0.31 -2.51 42.04
N GLU A 190 -0.55 -1.28 42.46
CA GLU A 190 -1.82 -0.87 43.01
C GLU A 190 -2.82 -0.55 41.92
N ALA A 191 -4.11 -0.63 42.25
CA ALA A 191 -5.19 -0.23 41.36
C ALA A 191 -5.17 1.30 41.19
N VAL A 192 -5.31 1.78 39.97
CA VAL A 192 -5.29 3.21 39.64
C VAL A 192 -6.70 3.69 39.42
N VAL A 193 -7.23 4.47 40.36
CA VAL A 193 -8.59 5.01 40.27
C VAL A 193 -8.57 6.29 39.44
N ILE A 194 -9.32 6.30 38.33
CA ILE A 194 -9.55 7.48 37.50
C ILE A 194 -10.83 8.16 38.01
N SER A 195 -10.69 9.30 38.59
CA SER A 195 -11.81 10.06 39.19
C SER A 195 -12.48 11.02 38.21
N ASP A 196 -11.76 11.42 37.15
CA ASP A 196 -12.20 12.38 36.16
C ASP A 196 -11.47 12.12 34.84
N PRO A 197 -12.16 12.11 33.67
CA PRO A 197 -11.51 11.92 32.36
C PRO A 197 -10.32 12.85 32.10
N LEU A 198 -10.40 14.12 32.53
CA LEU A 198 -9.33 15.09 32.27
C LEU A 198 -8.08 14.85 33.13
N SER A 199 -8.21 14.14 34.24
CA SER A 199 -7.06 13.74 35.09
C SER A 199 -6.34 12.51 34.55
N TYR A 200 -6.90 11.79 33.55
CA TYR A 200 -6.42 10.49 33.09
C TYR A 200 -4.92 10.48 32.75
N LYS A 201 -4.47 11.43 31.95
CA LYS A 201 -3.06 11.49 31.51
C LYS A 201 -2.08 11.62 32.66
N GLU A 202 -2.36 12.53 33.61
CA GLU A 202 -1.49 12.75 34.78
C GLU A 202 -1.59 11.62 35.80
N THR A 203 -2.79 11.11 36.08
CA THR A 203 -2.99 9.96 36.97
C THR A 203 -2.23 8.73 36.47
N MET A 204 -2.25 8.48 35.17
CA MET A 204 -1.49 7.38 34.57
C MET A 204 0.02 7.61 34.60
N ARG A 205 0.47 8.87 34.44
CA ARG A 205 1.89 9.23 34.59
C ARG A 205 2.40 8.98 36.02
N GLU A 206 1.64 9.32 37.02
CA GLU A 206 1.97 9.02 38.41
C GLU A 206 2.05 7.50 38.67
N ALA A 207 1.28 6.74 37.92
CA ALA A 207 1.32 5.28 37.92
C ALA A 207 2.38 4.68 36.95
N PHE A 208 3.35 5.48 36.50
CA PHE A 208 4.44 5.12 35.60
C PHE A 208 3.96 4.62 34.23
N VAL A 209 2.93 5.25 33.67
CA VAL A 209 2.45 4.98 32.32
C VAL A 209 2.32 6.29 31.55
N ILE A 210 3.14 6.48 30.53
CA ILE A 210 3.02 7.59 29.60
C ILE A 210 2.03 7.17 28.52
N VAL A 211 0.77 7.52 28.67
CA VAL A 211 -0.31 7.08 27.79
C VAL A 211 -0.24 7.72 26.40
N ASP A 212 0.24 8.96 26.35
CA ASP A 212 0.39 9.73 25.12
C ASP A 212 1.58 9.19 24.30
N GLN A 213 1.28 8.56 23.17
CA GLN A 213 2.28 7.94 22.30
C GLN A 213 3.23 8.96 21.66
N ASP A 214 2.77 10.19 21.41
CA ASP A 214 3.60 11.22 20.78
C ASP A 214 4.61 11.77 21.79
N GLU A 215 4.16 12.00 23.00
CA GLU A 215 5.04 12.38 24.12
C GLU A 215 6.04 11.27 24.43
N ARG A 216 5.59 10.03 24.49
CA ARG A 216 6.45 8.87 24.78
C ARG A 216 7.49 8.67 23.70
N ARG A 217 7.14 8.82 22.43
CA ARG A 217 8.06 8.79 21.27
C ARG A 217 9.15 9.85 21.42
N GLU A 218 8.77 11.07 21.77
CA GLU A 218 9.73 12.17 21.95
C GLU A 218 10.65 11.95 23.16
N MET A 219 10.14 11.38 24.26
CA MET A 219 10.96 10.99 25.41
C MET A 219 12.00 9.93 25.03
N ILE A 220 11.61 8.94 24.22
CA ILE A 220 12.54 7.91 23.70
C ILE A 220 13.59 8.57 22.83
N ARG A 221 13.19 9.34 21.84
CA ARG A 221 14.08 10.01 20.88
C ARG A 221 15.11 10.90 21.58
N THR A 222 14.67 11.80 22.42
CA THR A 222 15.55 12.72 23.16
C THR A 222 16.45 12.00 24.14
N GLY A 223 15.94 10.97 24.81
CA GLY A 223 16.73 10.17 25.73
C GLY A 223 17.81 9.36 25.05
N LEU A 224 17.53 8.75 23.88
CA LEU A 224 18.55 8.05 23.07
C LEU A 224 19.64 9.00 22.60
N LEU A 225 19.29 10.19 22.12
CA LEU A 225 20.26 11.23 21.74
C LEU A 225 21.15 11.63 22.92
N ALA A 226 20.57 11.90 24.08
CA ALA A 226 21.33 12.27 25.25
C ALA A 226 22.30 11.18 25.75
N VAL A 227 21.95 9.89 25.54
CA VAL A 227 22.85 8.78 25.86
C VAL A 227 23.96 8.67 24.82
N ALA A 228 23.66 8.83 23.53
CA ALA A 228 24.66 8.81 22.47
C ALA A 228 25.69 9.93 22.63
N ASP A 229 25.23 11.16 22.90
CA ASP A 229 26.09 12.34 23.15
C ASP A 229 27.07 12.09 24.31
N LYS A 230 26.64 11.45 25.38
CA LYS A 230 27.51 11.08 26.51
C LYS A 230 28.61 10.08 26.12
N LEU A 231 28.36 9.26 25.10
CA LEU A 231 29.32 8.31 24.56
C LEU A 231 30.22 8.93 23.49
N GLY A 232 29.95 10.17 23.09
CA GLY A 232 30.67 10.87 22.00
C GLY A 232 30.34 10.33 20.63
N GLY A 233 29.13 9.79 20.44
CA GLY A 233 28.69 9.19 19.18
C GLY A 233 27.30 9.63 18.76
N HIS A 234 26.85 9.10 17.63
CA HIS A 234 25.57 9.41 17.02
C HIS A 234 24.67 8.18 16.91
N VAL A 235 23.38 8.37 17.19
CA VAL A 235 22.36 7.33 16.98
C VAL A 235 22.18 7.10 15.48
N TRP A 236 22.23 5.87 15.03
CA TRP A 236 21.78 5.54 13.68
C TRP A 236 20.26 5.55 13.63
N HIS A 237 19.71 6.67 13.18
CA HIS A 237 18.26 6.87 13.14
C HIS A 237 17.53 5.81 12.32
N ASN A 238 16.46 5.26 12.91
CA ASN A 238 15.50 4.40 12.24
C ASN A 238 14.11 4.74 12.81
N ALA A 239 13.26 5.33 11.97
CA ALA A 239 11.93 5.77 12.36
C ALA A 239 11.00 4.60 12.70
N ASP A 240 11.10 3.50 11.94
CA ASP A 240 10.27 2.31 12.16
C ASP A 240 10.63 1.63 13.49
N LEU A 241 11.94 1.53 13.79
CA LEU A 241 12.39 1.01 15.07
C LEU A 241 11.94 1.90 16.25
N LEU A 242 11.97 3.23 16.07
CA LEU A 242 11.47 4.16 17.08
C LEU A 242 9.98 3.93 17.35
N GLU A 243 9.21 3.77 16.31
CA GLU A 243 7.78 3.53 16.43
C GLU A 243 7.49 2.16 17.03
N GLU A 244 8.22 1.11 16.64
CA GLU A 244 8.13 -0.22 17.24
C GLU A 244 8.41 -0.15 18.76
N ILE A 245 9.52 0.47 19.17
CA ILE A 245 9.88 0.62 20.59
C ILE A 245 8.86 1.44 21.33
N ASN A 246 8.31 2.49 20.73
CA ASN A 246 7.26 3.31 21.32
C ASN A 246 6.06 2.48 21.76
N TYR A 247 5.70 1.44 21.00
CA TYR A 247 4.62 0.53 21.37
C TYR A 247 5.07 -0.77 22.07
N LEU A 248 6.33 -0.85 22.49
CA LEU A 248 6.82 -1.90 23.38
C LEU A 248 6.96 -1.45 24.84
N VAL A 249 6.95 -0.14 25.09
CA VAL A 249 7.17 0.42 26.42
C VAL A 249 6.03 1.33 26.87
N GLU A 250 5.75 1.37 28.18
CA GLU A 250 4.83 2.31 28.81
C GLU A 250 5.56 3.44 29.57
N TYR A 251 6.78 3.15 30.05
CA TYR A 251 7.62 4.11 30.78
C TYR A 251 9.08 3.97 30.31
N PRO A 252 9.48 4.76 29.31
CA PRO A 252 10.76 4.57 28.65
C PRO A 252 11.94 5.06 29.50
N THR A 253 12.95 4.22 29.64
CA THR A 253 14.26 4.58 30.21
C THR A 253 15.35 4.16 29.23
N PRO A 254 15.90 5.08 28.43
CA PRO A 254 17.02 4.82 27.53
C PRO A 254 18.29 4.49 28.31
N LEU A 255 19.04 3.51 27.81
CA LEU A 255 20.33 3.09 28.33
C LEU A 255 21.22 2.60 27.20
N TYR A 256 22.49 2.40 27.50
CA TYR A 256 23.45 1.81 26.55
C TYR A 256 23.98 0.46 27.07
N GLY A 257 24.58 -0.31 26.17
CA GLY A 257 25.43 -1.42 26.48
C GLY A 257 26.66 -1.42 25.58
N ARG A 258 27.65 -2.19 25.96
CA ARG A 258 28.91 -2.35 25.20
C ARG A 258 28.95 -3.69 24.50
N ILE A 259 29.52 -3.70 23.29
CA ILE A 259 29.95 -4.93 22.58
C ILE A 259 31.48 -5.04 22.59
N ASP A 260 31.96 -6.24 22.46
CA ASP A 260 33.39 -6.44 22.40
C ASP A 260 33.96 -5.96 21.07
N ASP A 261 35.12 -5.35 21.12
CA ASP A 261 35.77 -4.74 19.94
C ASP A 261 36.07 -5.76 18.81
N GLU A 262 36.14 -7.04 19.14
CA GLU A 262 36.33 -8.08 18.13
C GLU A 262 35.18 -8.21 17.13
N PHE A 263 33.93 -7.93 17.56
CA PHE A 263 32.78 -8.00 16.69
C PHE A 263 32.72 -6.84 15.68
N LEU A 264 33.42 -5.73 15.95
CA LEU A 264 33.54 -4.62 14.98
C LEU A 264 34.36 -4.98 13.74
N LYS A 265 35.03 -6.13 13.74
CA LYS A 265 35.76 -6.67 12.58
C LYS A 265 34.85 -7.42 11.61
N LEU A 266 33.63 -7.73 12.03
CA LEU A 266 32.62 -8.34 11.17
C LEU A 266 32.04 -7.28 10.20
N PRO A 267 31.52 -7.70 9.06
CA PRO A 267 30.74 -6.79 8.20
C PRO A 267 29.64 -6.08 8.98
N VAL A 268 29.46 -4.80 8.68
CA VAL A 268 28.49 -3.95 9.39
C VAL A 268 27.09 -4.58 9.45
N PRO A 269 26.53 -5.15 8.36
CA PRO A 269 25.23 -5.82 8.41
C PRO A 269 25.18 -6.98 9.42
N ALA A 270 26.24 -7.77 9.52
CA ALA A 270 26.31 -8.91 10.45
C ALA A 270 26.29 -8.50 11.93
N VAL A 271 26.71 -7.27 12.24
CA VAL A 271 26.67 -6.70 13.60
C VAL A 271 25.32 -5.99 13.85
N VAL A 272 24.85 -5.21 12.88
CA VAL A 272 23.69 -4.33 13.03
C VAL A 272 22.38 -5.11 13.01
N THR A 273 22.23 -6.11 12.16
CA THR A 273 20.98 -6.86 12.03
C THR A 273 20.58 -7.58 13.32
N PRO A 274 21.48 -8.33 14.01
CA PRO A 274 21.14 -8.90 15.32
C PRO A 274 20.75 -7.84 16.36
N MET A 275 21.38 -6.67 16.33
CA MET A 275 21.01 -5.56 17.23
C MET A 275 19.61 -5.04 16.93
N ARG A 276 19.39 -4.62 15.70
CA ARG A 276 18.17 -3.90 15.29
C ARG A 276 16.97 -4.82 15.18
N ASP A 277 17.10 -5.90 14.43
CA ASP A 277 15.96 -6.69 14.00
C ASP A 277 15.57 -7.77 15.04
N HIS A 278 16.55 -8.23 15.85
CA HIS A 278 16.28 -9.25 16.87
C HIS A 278 16.13 -8.65 18.27
N GLN A 279 16.94 -7.63 18.63
CA GLN A 279 16.97 -7.09 19.99
C GLN A 279 16.34 -5.71 20.12
N ARG A 280 15.99 -5.03 19.03
CA ARG A 280 15.44 -3.64 18.99
C ARG A 280 16.43 -2.66 19.64
N TYR A 281 17.72 -2.82 19.33
CA TYR A 281 18.76 -1.90 19.79
C TYR A 281 19.19 -0.98 18.65
N TYR A 282 19.63 0.22 19.00
CA TYR A 282 20.20 1.17 18.06
C TYR A 282 21.72 1.07 18.08
N PRO A 283 22.37 0.89 16.92
CA PRO A 283 23.80 1.04 16.79
C PRO A 283 24.23 2.48 17.04
N VAL A 284 25.41 2.68 17.62
CA VAL A 284 26.06 3.99 17.77
C VAL A 284 27.18 4.11 16.76
N ARG A 285 27.31 5.27 16.12
CA ARG A 285 28.32 5.56 15.10
C ARG A 285 29.19 6.74 15.51
N ASN A 286 30.44 6.70 15.05
CA ASN A 286 31.33 7.83 15.05
C ASN A 286 30.88 8.90 14.01
N GLU A 287 31.54 10.09 14.02
CA GLU A 287 31.29 11.13 13.02
C GLU A 287 31.59 10.69 11.58
N ASP A 288 32.56 9.78 11.38
CA ASP A 288 32.91 9.21 10.08
C ASP A 288 31.94 8.11 9.61
N GLY A 289 30.92 7.81 10.39
CA GLY A 289 29.92 6.78 10.09
C GLY A 289 30.31 5.35 10.48
N SER A 290 31.52 5.10 10.98
CA SER A 290 31.96 3.79 11.49
C SER A 290 31.21 3.42 12.77
N LEU A 291 31.05 2.10 13.02
CA LEU A 291 30.39 1.63 14.25
C LEU A 291 31.25 1.87 15.47
N MET A 292 30.61 2.31 16.55
CA MET A 292 31.20 2.33 17.89
C MET A 292 30.89 1.01 18.62
N PRO A 293 31.69 0.63 19.63
CA PRO A 293 31.45 -0.57 20.43
C PRO A 293 30.29 -0.41 21.43
N TYR A 294 29.23 0.27 21.03
CA TYR A 294 28.07 0.55 21.86
C TYR A 294 26.77 0.35 21.10
N PHE A 295 25.75 -0.05 21.84
CA PHE A 295 24.37 -0.02 21.40
C PHE A 295 23.50 0.72 22.39
N LEU A 296 22.38 1.26 21.92
CA LEU A 296 21.38 1.89 22.78
C LEU A 296 20.12 1.04 22.78
N THR A 297 19.46 1.00 23.92
CA THR A 297 18.18 0.33 24.09
C THR A 297 17.27 1.12 25.03
N VAL A 298 15.99 0.76 25.06
CA VAL A 298 15.00 1.42 25.90
C VAL A 298 14.34 0.38 26.82
N ARG A 299 14.57 0.53 28.09
CA ARG A 299 13.90 -0.27 29.11
C ARG A 299 12.47 0.20 29.32
N ASN A 300 11.52 -0.73 29.40
CA ASN A 300 10.19 -0.47 29.93
C ASN A 300 10.24 -0.50 31.46
N GLY A 301 10.54 0.63 32.09
CA GLY A 301 10.66 0.73 33.55
C GLY A 301 11.62 1.82 34.00
N GLY A 302 11.76 1.99 35.31
CA GLY A 302 12.60 3.02 35.91
C GLY A 302 14.09 2.66 35.96
N THR A 303 14.86 3.51 36.64
CA THR A 303 16.34 3.42 36.73
C THR A 303 16.89 2.44 37.76
N LYS A 304 16.03 1.80 38.56
CA LYS A 304 16.48 0.85 39.61
C LYS A 304 17.21 -0.33 38.97
N ALA A 305 18.41 -0.64 39.48
CA ALA A 305 19.26 -1.72 39.02
C ALA A 305 19.55 -1.67 37.52
N LEU A 306 19.79 -0.50 36.96
CA LEU A 306 20.00 -0.28 35.53
C LEU A 306 21.24 -0.99 35.02
N GLU A 307 22.31 -1.09 35.84
CA GLU A 307 23.55 -1.84 35.53
C GLU A 307 23.28 -3.33 35.29
N ASN A 308 22.37 -3.95 36.07
CA ASN A 308 22.01 -5.35 35.85
C ASN A 308 21.27 -5.54 34.53
N VAL A 309 20.42 -4.56 34.17
CA VAL A 309 19.69 -4.57 32.88
C VAL A 309 20.67 -4.40 31.72
N GLN A 310 21.62 -3.46 31.84
CA GLN A 310 22.67 -3.25 30.87
C GLN A 310 23.48 -4.55 30.64
N HIS A 311 24.00 -5.14 31.72
CA HIS A 311 24.76 -6.38 31.63
C HIS A 311 23.95 -7.56 31.04
N GLY A 312 22.64 -7.64 31.38
CA GLY A 312 21.74 -8.62 30.79
C GLY A 312 21.60 -8.47 29.29
N ASN A 313 21.43 -7.24 28.79
CA ASN A 313 21.34 -6.93 27.37
C ASN A 313 22.66 -7.19 26.63
N GLU A 314 23.80 -6.83 27.22
CA GLU A 314 25.13 -7.11 26.69
C GLU A 314 25.34 -8.62 26.52
N LYS A 315 24.93 -9.42 27.50
CA LYS A 315 25.06 -10.88 27.45
C LYS A 315 24.21 -11.50 26.34
N VAL A 316 22.98 -11.03 26.17
CA VAL A 316 22.08 -11.53 25.12
C VAL A 316 22.61 -11.18 23.73
N LEU A 317 23.06 -9.93 23.55
CA LEU A 317 23.61 -9.50 22.27
C LEU A 317 24.93 -10.22 21.94
N ARG A 318 25.81 -10.40 22.94
CA ARG A 318 27.06 -11.15 22.76
C ARG A 318 26.80 -12.53 22.17
N ALA A 319 25.86 -13.30 22.73
CA ALA A 319 25.52 -14.64 22.21
C ALA A 319 25.13 -14.61 20.72
N ARG A 320 24.35 -13.60 20.30
CA ARG A 320 23.97 -13.42 18.89
C ARG A 320 25.15 -13.02 17.99
N LEU A 321 26.06 -12.20 18.51
CA LEU A 321 27.25 -11.80 17.77
C LEU A 321 28.30 -12.93 17.71
N ASP A 322 28.37 -13.77 18.72
CA ASP A 322 29.18 -15.00 18.69
C ASP A 322 28.66 -15.95 17.59
N ASP A 323 27.35 -16.13 17.46
CA ASP A 323 26.75 -16.90 16.38
C ASP A 323 27.11 -16.29 15.01
N ALA A 324 26.91 -14.97 14.86
CA ALA A 324 27.26 -14.26 13.62
C ALA A 324 28.72 -14.40 13.26
N LYS A 325 29.62 -14.28 14.24
CA LYS A 325 31.08 -14.48 14.05
C LYS A 325 31.38 -15.90 13.60
N PHE A 326 30.80 -16.90 14.26
CA PHE A 326 30.99 -18.30 13.91
C PHE A 326 30.56 -18.57 12.46
N PHE A 327 29.38 -18.14 12.05
CA PHE A 327 28.91 -18.35 10.67
C PHE A 327 29.79 -17.59 9.67
N PHE A 328 30.13 -16.33 9.94
CA PHE A 328 31.03 -15.57 9.09
C PHE A 328 32.39 -16.25 8.87
N GLU A 329 33.04 -16.65 9.94
CA GLU A 329 34.35 -17.35 9.86
C GLU A 329 34.25 -18.70 9.13
N ASN A 330 33.09 -19.38 9.26
CA ASN A 330 32.87 -20.64 8.58
C ASN A 330 32.61 -20.43 7.08
N ASP A 331 31.80 -19.46 6.72
CA ASP A 331 31.47 -19.12 5.34
C ASP A 331 32.71 -18.65 4.57
N ARG A 332 33.60 -17.89 5.22
CA ARG A 332 34.86 -17.40 4.64
C ARG A 332 35.90 -18.51 4.33
N LYS A 333 35.61 -19.75 4.67
CA LYS A 333 36.46 -20.90 4.23
C LYS A 333 36.30 -21.22 2.76
N LYS A 334 35.23 -20.71 2.13
CA LYS A 334 34.97 -20.76 0.70
C LYS A 334 34.74 -19.32 0.18
N THR A 335 34.93 -19.13 -1.10
CA THR A 335 34.47 -17.91 -1.79
C THR A 335 32.96 -17.95 -2.01
N LEU A 336 32.35 -16.81 -2.32
CA LEU A 336 30.94 -16.75 -2.71
C LEU A 336 30.66 -17.67 -3.93
N GLU A 337 31.56 -17.72 -4.89
CA GLU A 337 31.52 -18.68 -5.99
C GLU A 337 31.56 -20.14 -5.51
N GLY A 338 32.37 -20.44 -4.50
CA GLY A 338 32.42 -21.77 -3.91
C GLY A 338 31.16 -22.22 -3.19
N HIS A 339 30.32 -21.28 -2.74
CA HIS A 339 28.98 -21.55 -2.18
C HIS A 339 27.93 -21.83 -3.26
N ARG A 340 28.18 -21.46 -4.51
CA ARG A 340 27.23 -21.65 -5.61
C ARG A 340 26.87 -23.12 -5.84
N ASP A 341 27.81 -24.06 -5.63
CA ASP A 341 27.55 -25.50 -5.77
C ASP A 341 26.57 -26.02 -4.70
N ASP A 342 26.56 -25.40 -3.53
CA ASP A 342 25.64 -25.77 -2.45
C ASP A 342 24.19 -25.35 -2.70
N LEU A 343 23.92 -24.49 -3.70
CA LEU A 343 22.57 -24.11 -4.14
C LEU A 343 21.74 -25.30 -4.64
N THR A 344 22.38 -26.39 -5.09
CA THR A 344 21.70 -27.64 -5.48
C THR A 344 20.97 -28.32 -4.32
N ARG A 345 21.27 -27.92 -3.08
CA ARG A 345 20.62 -28.45 -1.86
C ARG A 345 19.36 -27.66 -1.50
N ILE A 346 19.11 -26.53 -2.16
CA ILE A 346 17.98 -25.64 -1.88
C ILE A 346 16.97 -25.80 -3.02
N ASN A 347 15.85 -26.47 -2.74
CA ASN A 347 14.77 -26.62 -3.70
C ASN A 347 14.15 -25.24 -4.03
N TYR A 348 13.96 -24.95 -5.33
CA TYR A 348 13.27 -23.75 -5.75
C TYR A 348 11.75 -23.97 -5.80
N GLN A 349 11.28 -24.71 -6.77
CA GLN A 349 9.88 -25.09 -6.90
C GLN A 349 9.80 -26.49 -7.56
N GLU A 350 8.77 -27.26 -7.19
CA GLU A 350 8.55 -28.58 -7.76
C GLU A 350 8.44 -28.53 -9.29
N GLY A 351 9.25 -29.31 -9.98
CA GLY A 351 9.31 -29.33 -11.44
C GLY A 351 10.08 -28.18 -12.10
N MET A 352 10.59 -27.20 -11.32
CA MET A 352 11.33 -26.04 -11.82
C MET A 352 12.82 -26.06 -11.41
N GLY A 353 13.27 -27.16 -10.82
CA GLY A 353 14.65 -27.36 -10.40
C GLY A 353 14.97 -26.80 -9.00
N ASP A 354 16.24 -26.64 -8.73
CA ASP A 354 16.80 -26.08 -7.49
C ASP A 354 17.22 -24.61 -7.66
N MET A 355 17.85 -24.04 -6.62
CA MET A 355 18.30 -22.65 -6.67
C MET A 355 19.52 -22.45 -7.57
N ARG A 356 20.28 -23.50 -7.86
CA ARG A 356 21.36 -23.46 -8.85
C ARG A 356 20.79 -23.35 -10.27
N ASP A 357 19.77 -24.16 -10.59
CA ASP A 357 19.08 -24.08 -11.88
C ASP A 357 18.46 -22.69 -12.08
N LYS A 358 17.89 -22.12 -10.99
CA LYS A 358 17.38 -20.75 -11.03
C LYS A 358 18.49 -19.74 -11.32
N ALA A 359 19.64 -19.80 -10.62
CA ALA A 359 20.76 -18.90 -10.86
C ALA A 359 21.26 -18.99 -12.32
N ASP A 360 21.30 -20.19 -12.89
CA ASP A 360 21.68 -20.42 -14.30
C ASP A 360 20.67 -19.79 -15.28
N ARG A 361 19.37 -19.81 -14.94
CA ARG A 361 18.34 -19.09 -15.72
C ARG A 361 18.47 -17.59 -15.60
N LEU A 362 18.73 -17.08 -14.38
CA LEU A 362 18.95 -15.64 -14.16
C LEU A 362 20.11 -15.10 -14.98
N GLN A 363 21.20 -15.85 -15.09
CA GLN A 363 22.36 -15.46 -15.89
C GLN A 363 21.97 -15.26 -17.36
N LYS A 364 21.26 -16.23 -17.97
CA LYS A 364 20.77 -16.15 -19.35
C LYS A 364 19.75 -15.03 -19.56
N LEU A 365 18.87 -14.85 -18.60
CA LEU A 365 17.82 -13.84 -18.70
C LEU A 365 18.39 -12.42 -18.53
N THR A 366 19.36 -12.25 -17.62
CA THR A 366 20.07 -10.97 -17.43
C THR A 366 20.88 -10.60 -18.68
N GLU A 367 21.54 -11.57 -19.32
CA GLU A 367 22.21 -11.39 -20.61
C GLU A 367 21.25 -10.91 -21.70
N ALA A 368 20.07 -11.56 -21.81
CA ALA A 368 19.05 -11.17 -22.78
C ALA A 368 18.53 -9.74 -22.53
N ILE A 369 18.24 -9.39 -21.30
CA ILE A 369 17.81 -8.04 -20.89
C ILE A 369 18.92 -7.01 -21.20
N GLY A 370 20.16 -7.28 -20.78
CA GLY A 370 21.28 -6.38 -21.04
C GLY A 370 21.55 -6.12 -22.51
N LYS A 371 21.37 -7.15 -23.35
CA LYS A 371 21.45 -7.00 -24.82
C LYS A 371 20.37 -6.08 -25.36
N ASP A 372 19.14 -6.22 -24.88
CA ASP A 372 18.03 -5.36 -25.28
C ASP A 372 18.21 -3.92 -24.80
N TRP A 373 18.79 -3.71 -23.62
CA TRP A 373 19.07 -2.41 -23.05
C TRP A 373 20.34 -1.76 -23.60
N GLY A 374 21.13 -2.48 -24.42
CA GLY A 374 22.32 -1.97 -25.08
C GLY A 374 23.52 -1.87 -24.15
N PHE A 375 23.69 -2.78 -23.21
CA PHE A 375 24.86 -2.83 -22.32
C PHE A 375 26.15 -2.82 -23.12
N THR A 376 27.10 -2.04 -22.64
CA THR A 376 28.50 -2.08 -23.08
C THR A 376 29.12 -3.45 -22.81
N ALA A 377 30.24 -3.77 -23.42
CA ALA A 377 30.94 -5.02 -23.16
C ALA A 377 31.36 -5.18 -21.69
N GLU A 378 31.66 -4.07 -21.00
CA GLU A 378 32.00 -4.08 -19.57
C GLU A 378 30.76 -4.34 -18.71
N GLU A 379 29.67 -3.61 -18.92
CA GLU A 379 28.41 -3.83 -18.19
C GLU A 379 27.86 -5.24 -18.42
N ALA A 380 27.95 -5.76 -19.65
CA ALA A 380 27.55 -7.13 -19.94
C ALA A 380 28.37 -8.17 -19.19
N ALA A 381 29.69 -7.97 -19.08
CA ALA A 381 30.56 -8.86 -18.30
C ALA A 381 30.28 -8.79 -16.79
N ASP A 382 30.04 -7.59 -16.26
CA ASP A 382 29.74 -7.37 -14.86
C ASP A 382 28.33 -7.91 -14.51
N ALA A 383 27.35 -7.74 -15.40
CA ALA A 383 26.01 -8.30 -15.26
C ALA A 383 26.01 -9.82 -15.29
N ASP A 384 26.78 -10.43 -16.22
CA ASP A 384 26.99 -11.88 -16.28
C ASP A 384 27.60 -12.41 -14.99
N ARG A 385 28.66 -11.75 -14.49
CA ARG A 385 29.32 -12.13 -13.23
C ARG A 385 28.39 -12.00 -12.03
N ALA A 386 27.63 -10.91 -11.91
CA ALA A 386 26.66 -10.70 -10.85
C ALA A 386 25.55 -11.76 -10.88
N ALA A 387 25.03 -12.07 -12.07
CA ALA A 387 24.01 -13.10 -12.26
C ALA A 387 24.55 -14.51 -11.96
N PHE A 388 25.79 -14.81 -12.35
CA PHE A 388 26.47 -16.07 -12.03
C PHE A 388 26.59 -16.28 -10.53
N LEU A 389 26.96 -15.23 -9.76
CA LEU A 389 27.09 -15.27 -8.30
C LEU A 389 25.76 -15.11 -7.57
N SER A 390 24.69 -14.79 -8.29
CA SER A 390 23.37 -14.55 -7.72
C SER A 390 22.88 -15.76 -6.92
N LYS A 391 22.14 -15.50 -5.83
CA LYS A 391 21.59 -16.50 -4.91
C LYS A 391 22.62 -17.31 -4.10
N SER A 392 23.93 -17.20 -4.40
CA SER A 392 24.98 -17.98 -3.69
C SER A 392 25.02 -17.67 -2.19
N ASP A 393 24.61 -16.48 -1.79
CA ASP A 393 24.47 -16.07 -0.39
C ASP A 393 23.44 -16.91 0.38
N LEU A 394 22.41 -17.43 -0.28
CA LEU A 394 21.41 -18.30 0.35
C LEU A 394 21.98 -19.63 0.86
N ALA A 395 23.11 -20.07 0.29
CA ALA A 395 23.78 -21.29 0.70
C ALA A 395 24.83 -21.06 1.81
N THR A 396 24.98 -19.83 2.30
CA THR A 396 25.87 -19.49 3.41
C THR A 396 25.21 -19.75 4.76
N GLY A 397 26.01 -20.08 5.77
CA GLY A 397 25.54 -20.26 7.14
C GLY A 397 24.94 -18.96 7.71
N MET A 398 25.57 -17.83 7.39
CA MET A 398 25.11 -16.52 7.84
C MET A 398 23.67 -16.21 7.37
N VAL A 399 23.36 -16.38 6.09
CA VAL A 399 22.02 -16.11 5.55
C VAL A 399 21.01 -17.19 5.95
N THR A 400 21.47 -18.42 6.21
CA THR A 400 20.61 -19.48 6.74
C THR A 400 20.12 -19.17 8.15
N GLU A 401 20.99 -18.64 9.02
CA GLU A 401 20.64 -18.27 10.40
C GLU A 401 19.97 -16.89 10.48
N PHE A 402 20.47 -15.94 9.70
CA PHE A 402 19.97 -14.55 9.66
C PHE A 402 19.43 -14.25 8.27
N THR A 403 18.19 -14.67 8.02
CA THR A 403 17.55 -14.58 6.69
C THR A 403 17.42 -13.15 6.19
N GLU A 404 17.37 -12.18 7.09
CA GLU A 404 17.29 -10.74 6.82
C GLU A 404 18.58 -10.21 6.15
N LEU A 405 19.69 -10.95 6.27
CA LEU A 405 20.98 -10.60 5.66
C LEU A 405 21.11 -11.04 4.19
N GLN A 406 20.06 -11.64 3.63
CA GLN A 406 19.99 -11.98 2.22
C GLN A 406 20.29 -10.75 1.34
N GLY A 407 21.21 -10.91 0.42
CA GLY A 407 21.69 -9.83 -0.45
C GLY A 407 22.80 -8.98 0.19
N GLU A 408 22.63 -8.52 1.43
CA GLU A 408 23.65 -7.76 2.16
C GLU A 408 24.94 -8.57 2.32
N MET A 409 24.86 -9.80 2.82
CA MET A 409 26.01 -10.66 2.97
C MET A 409 26.55 -11.18 1.63
N GLY A 410 25.69 -11.34 0.62
CA GLY A 410 26.12 -11.63 -0.73
C GLY A 410 27.06 -10.56 -1.28
N LYS A 411 26.70 -9.28 -1.08
CA LYS A 411 27.53 -8.13 -1.42
C LYS A 411 28.85 -8.11 -0.63
N GLU A 412 28.77 -8.28 0.68
CA GLU A 412 29.95 -8.25 1.54
C GLU A 412 30.94 -9.37 1.19
N TYR A 413 30.44 -10.59 0.98
CA TYR A 413 31.30 -11.72 0.57
C TYR A 413 31.91 -11.50 -0.81
N ALA A 414 31.15 -10.97 -1.77
CA ALA A 414 31.67 -10.63 -3.10
C ALA A 414 32.83 -9.62 -3.01
N LEU A 415 32.68 -8.55 -2.23
CA LEU A 415 33.74 -7.56 -2.02
C LEU A 415 34.97 -8.16 -1.35
N LEU A 416 34.76 -9.01 -0.35
CA LEU A 416 35.86 -9.70 0.35
C LEU A 416 36.59 -10.73 -0.53
N ASP A 417 35.93 -11.23 -1.58
CA ASP A 417 36.53 -12.14 -2.57
C ASP A 417 37.21 -11.36 -3.73
N GLY A 418 37.13 -10.03 -3.72
CA GLY A 418 37.78 -9.18 -4.72
C GLY A 418 36.95 -8.93 -5.97
N GLU A 419 35.67 -9.18 -5.94
CA GLU A 419 34.73 -8.79 -7.01
C GLU A 419 34.66 -7.26 -7.16
N LYS A 420 34.33 -6.78 -8.36
CA LYS A 420 34.07 -5.35 -8.58
C LYS A 420 32.92 -4.83 -7.71
N PRO A 421 32.96 -3.57 -7.23
CA PRO A 421 31.90 -2.99 -6.46
C PRO A 421 30.53 -3.01 -7.17
N GLU A 422 30.50 -2.86 -8.50
CA GLU A 422 29.30 -2.90 -9.34
C GLU A 422 28.69 -4.30 -9.32
N VAL A 423 29.50 -5.35 -9.42
CA VAL A 423 29.05 -6.75 -9.32
C VAL A 423 28.48 -7.04 -7.94
N ALA A 424 29.21 -6.65 -6.90
CA ALA A 424 28.77 -6.83 -5.51
C ALA A 424 27.47 -6.09 -5.21
N GLN A 425 27.32 -4.85 -5.70
CA GLN A 425 26.12 -4.07 -5.53
C GLN A 425 24.93 -4.71 -6.26
N ALA A 426 25.12 -5.24 -7.47
CA ALA A 426 24.07 -5.92 -8.21
C ALA A 426 23.59 -7.21 -7.51
N ILE A 427 24.48 -7.94 -6.83
CA ILE A 427 24.13 -9.10 -5.99
C ILE A 427 23.19 -8.68 -4.86
N PHE A 428 23.37 -7.51 -4.27
CA PHE A 428 22.45 -6.97 -3.29
C PHE A 428 21.13 -6.53 -3.95
N GLU A 429 21.21 -5.75 -5.02
CA GLU A 429 20.07 -5.14 -5.70
C GLU A 429 19.13 -6.15 -6.37
N GLN A 430 19.57 -7.37 -6.65
CA GLN A 430 18.71 -8.41 -7.25
C GLN A 430 17.44 -8.70 -6.44
N TYR A 431 17.48 -8.49 -5.15
CA TYR A 431 16.35 -8.74 -4.25
C TYR A 431 15.38 -7.53 -4.16
N MET A 432 15.82 -6.34 -4.59
CA MET A 432 15.08 -5.10 -4.46
C MET A 432 14.00 -4.96 -5.54
N PRO A 433 12.86 -4.31 -5.22
CA PRO A 433 12.37 -4.05 -3.88
C PRO A 433 11.83 -5.31 -3.20
N ARG A 434 12.05 -5.46 -1.90
CA ARG A 434 11.63 -6.63 -1.09
C ARG A 434 10.19 -6.48 -0.59
N PHE A 435 9.75 -5.23 -0.36
CA PHE A 435 8.42 -4.87 0.14
C PHE A 435 7.96 -3.53 -0.46
N ALA A 436 6.73 -3.14 -0.19
CA ALA A 436 6.20 -1.85 -0.66
C ALA A 436 6.94 -0.68 0.01
N GLY A 437 7.46 0.26 -0.79
CA GLY A 437 8.24 1.40 -0.30
C GLY A 437 9.72 1.10 -0.03
N ASP A 438 10.21 -0.12 -0.33
CA ASP A 438 11.63 -0.44 -0.27
C ASP A 438 12.43 0.32 -1.35
N ILE A 439 13.74 0.42 -1.13
CA ILE A 439 14.64 1.00 -2.13
C ILE A 439 14.58 0.21 -3.44
N LEU A 440 14.76 0.92 -4.55
CA LEU A 440 14.84 0.31 -5.87
C LEU A 440 16.30 0.12 -6.28
N PRO A 441 16.62 -0.84 -7.15
CA PRO A 441 17.95 -0.98 -7.73
C PRO A 441 18.37 0.33 -8.41
N GLN A 442 19.59 0.79 -8.14
CA GLN A 442 20.08 2.06 -8.65
C GLN A 442 20.97 1.88 -9.89
N GLN A 443 21.69 0.76 -9.96
CA GLN A 443 22.55 0.44 -11.09
C GLN A 443 21.80 -0.30 -12.19
N GLU A 444 22.14 -0.08 -13.45
CA GLU A 444 21.48 -0.73 -14.59
C GLU A 444 21.62 -2.25 -14.53
N ILE A 445 22.81 -2.74 -14.19
CA ILE A 445 23.03 -4.18 -14.03
C ILE A 445 22.23 -4.78 -12.86
N GLY A 446 22.08 -4.03 -11.77
CA GLY A 446 21.23 -4.42 -10.63
C GLY A 446 19.75 -4.42 -11.01
N ARG A 447 19.28 -3.43 -11.77
CA ARG A 447 17.92 -3.38 -12.32
C ARG A 447 17.61 -4.56 -13.23
N ALA A 448 18.56 -4.88 -14.14
CA ALA A 448 18.41 -6.01 -15.06
C ALA A 448 18.32 -7.34 -14.31
N LEU A 449 19.23 -7.59 -13.35
CA LEU A 449 19.24 -8.81 -12.55
C LEU A 449 18.01 -8.94 -11.66
N SER A 450 17.58 -7.84 -11.04
CA SER A 450 16.35 -7.81 -10.22
C SER A 450 15.11 -8.09 -11.05
N LEU A 451 15.04 -7.52 -12.25
CA LEU A 451 13.93 -7.76 -13.17
C LEU A 451 13.94 -9.21 -13.65
N ALA A 452 15.11 -9.76 -13.98
CA ALA A 452 15.28 -11.18 -14.35
C ALA A 452 14.75 -12.10 -13.24
N ASP A 453 15.08 -11.85 -11.98
CA ASP A 453 14.59 -12.65 -10.85
C ASP A 453 13.06 -12.61 -10.71
N LYS A 454 12.46 -11.43 -10.88
CA LYS A 454 11.00 -11.26 -10.80
C LYS A 454 10.28 -11.93 -11.96
N LEU A 455 10.82 -11.83 -13.18
CA LEU A 455 10.24 -12.47 -14.36
C LEU A 455 10.36 -13.99 -14.32
N ASP A 456 11.50 -14.54 -13.85
CA ASP A 456 11.67 -15.98 -13.62
C ASP A 456 10.65 -16.50 -12.58
N ASN A 457 10.47 -15.78 -11.47
CA ASN A 457 9.50 -16.15 -10.44
C ASN A 457 8.04 -16.15 -10.99
N LEU A 458 7.67 -15.13 -11.75
CA LEU A 458 6.34 -15.05 -12.37
C LEU A 458 6.14 -16.20 -13.36
N ALA A 459 7.08 -16.38 -14.30
CA ALA A 459 7.00 -17.42 -15.31
C ALA A 459 6.91 -18.82 -14.70
N ALA A 460 7.81 -19.16 -13.76
CA ALA A 460 7.83 -20.46 -13.11
C ALA A 460 6.55 -20.75 -12.33
N THR A 461 6.05 -19.77 -11.57
CA THR A 461 4.88 -19.95 -10.71
C THR A 461 3.58 -20.04 -11.54
N PHE A 462 3.46 -19.24 -12.61
CA PHE A 462 2.31 -19.29 -13.51
C PHE A 462 2.26 -20.58 -14.32
N LEU A 463 3.43 -21.09 -14.82
CA LEU A 463 3.51 -22.39 -15.49
C LEU A 463 3.03 -23.54 -14.61
N ARG A 464 3.17 -23.43 -13.28
CA ARG A 464 2.62 -24.39 -12.34
C ARG A 464 1.14 -24.19 -12.01
N GLY A 465 0.47 -23.20 -12.60
CA GLY A 465 -0.91 -22.87 -12.32
C GLY A 465 -1.14 -22.25 -10.92
N LEU A 466 -0.08 -21.80 -10.22
CA LEU A 466 -0.15 -21.23 -8.88
C LEU A 466 -0.41 -19.71 -8.95
N ILE A 467 -1.45 -19.34 -9.67
CA ILE A 467 -1.84 -17.94 -9.88
C ILE A 467 -2.51 -17.38 -8.63
N PRO A 468 -2.12 -16.19 -8.15
CA PRO A 468 -2.74 -15.57 -6.98
C PRO A 468 -4.24 -15.33 -7.16
N THR A 469 -5.06 -15.76 -6.20
CA THR A 469 -6.51 -15.57 -6.20
C THR A 469 -6.99 -14.87 -4.92
N GLY A 470 -7.93 -13.92 -5.03
CA GLY A 470 -8.47 -13.19 -3.88
C GLY A 470 -7.36 -12.60 -2.99
N SER A 471 -7.36 -12.93 -1.70
CA SER A 471 -6.33 -12.52 -0.73
C SER A 471 -5.10 -13.43 -0.68
N GLN A 472 -5.10 -14.57 -1.38
CA GLN A 472 -4.02 -15.55 -1.33
C GLN A 472 -2.94 -15.22 -2.36
N ASP A 473 -1.72 -15.02 -1.90
CA ASP A 473 -0.53 -14.80 -2.71
C ASP A 473 0.72 -15.33 -1.97
N PRO A 474 0.85 -16.66 -1.82
CA PRO A 474 1.90 -17.27 -1.02
C PRO A 474 3.31 -17.02 -1.56
N PHE A 475 3.44 -16.72 -2.87
CA PHE A 475 4.71 -16.46 -3.54
C PHE A 475 4.97 -14.95 -3.73
N ALA A 476 4.10 -14.08 -3.19
CA ALA A 476 4.21 -12.63 -3.28
C ALA A 476 4.33 -12.09 -4.72
N LEU A 477 3.68 -12.75 -5.68
CA LEU A 477 3.76 -12.40 -7.11
C LEU A 477 3.21 -11.00 -7.41
N ARG A 478 2.18 -10.55 -6.66
CA ARG A 478 1.66 -9.17 -6.80
C ARG A 478 2.75 -8.15 -6.48
N ARG A 479 3.47 -8.36 -5.39
CA ARG A 479 4.58 -7.49 -4.96
C ARG A 479 5.72 -7.53 -5.96
N GLN A 480 6.06 -8.71 -6.47
CA GLN A 480 7.11 -8.86 -7.48
C GLN A 480 6.75 -8.14 -8.78
N THR A 481 5.50 -8.23 -9.23
CA THR A 481 5.01 -7.50 -10.42
C THR A 481 5.04 -6.00 -10.21
N ILE A 482 4.58 -5.49 -9.06
CA ILE A 482 4.69 -4.07 -8.69
C ILE A 482 6.15 -3.64 -8.67
N GLY A 483 7.04 -4.46 -8.10
CA GLY A 483 8.48 -4.21 -8.11
C GLY A 483 9.05 -4.08 -9.53
N ALA A 484 8.66 -4.96 -10.44
CA ALA A 484 9.08 -4.89 -11.84
C ALA A 484 8.59 -3.60 -12.54
N VAL A 485 7.31 -3.21 -12.30
CA VAL A 485 6.76 -1.94 -12.80
C VAL A 485 7.56 -0.76 -12.27
N ASN A 486 7.82 -0.73 -10.94
CA ASN A 486 8.54 0.36 -10.31
C ASN A 486 10.00 0.47 -10.79
N ILE A 487 10.69 -0.65 -11.04
CA ILE A 487 12.05 -0.65 -11.60
C ILE A 487 12.08 0.01 -12.97
N LEU A 488 11.12 -0.33 -13.84
CA LEU A 488 11.06 0.23 -15.20
C LEU A 488 10.67 1.72 -15.19
N THR A 489 9.72 2.10 -14.34
CA THR A 489 9.24 3.49 -14.27
C THR A 489 10.24 4.41 -13.59
N ASP A 490 10.89 4.01 -12.48
CA ASP A 490 11.93 4.76 -11.79
C ASP A 490 13.18 4.92 -12.67
N GLY A 491 13.60 3.82 -13.31
CA GLY A 491 14.72 3.81 -14.25
C GLY A 491 14.44 4.54 -15.55
N LYS A 492 13.19 4.95 -15.81
CA LYS A 492 12.73 5.53 -17.09
C LYS A 492 13.11 4.67 -18.29
N ILE A 493 12.95 3.35 -18.13
CA ILE A 493 13.42 2.34 -19.08
C ILE A 493 12.31 2.05 -20.09
N HIS A 494 12.58 2.38 -21.34
CA HIS A 494 11.75 2.01 -22.47
C HIS A 494 12.13 0.61 -22.96
N TRP A 495 11.31 -0.37 -22.63
CA TRP A 495 11.56 -1.77 -22.97
C TRP A 495 10.26 -2.56 -23.05
N ASP A 496 10.17 -3.42 -24.07
CA ASP A 496 9.06 -4.34 -24.22
C ASP A 496 9.17 -5.49 -23.22
N ILE A 497 8.39 -5.41 -22.13
CA ILE A 497 8.39 -6.41 -21.05
C ILE A 497 8.00 -7.82 -21.53
N ARG A 498 7.21 -7.94 -22.63
CA ARG A 498 6.83 -9.23 -23.20
C ARG A 498 8.06 -10.03 -23.60
N ARG A 499 9.07 -9.37 -24.19
CA ARG A 499 10.33 -10.02 -24.57
C ARG A 499 11.02 -10.68 -23.38
N GLY A 500 11.01 -10.01 -22.23
CA GLY A 500 11.54 -10.57 -20.98
C GLY A 500 10.72 -11.75 -20.47
N ILE A 501 9.39 -11.65 -20.50
CA ILE A 501 8.50 -12.73 -20.10
C ILE A 501 8.67 -13.95 -21.05
N GLU A 502 8.74 -13.73 -22.34
CA GLU A 502 8.98 -14.78 -23.35
C GLU A 502 10.35 -15.45 -23.13
N ALA A 503 11.40 -14.65 -22.88
CA ALA A 503 12.73 -15.17 -22.57
C ALA A 503 12.73 -16.03 -21.28
N ALA A 504 12.03 -15.59 -20.22
CA ALA A 504 11.91 -16.36 -19.00
C ALA A 504 11.15 -17.68 -19.23
N LEU A 505 10.04 -17.65 -19.95
CA LEU A 505 9.26 -18.84 -20.31
C LEU A 505 10.06 -19.81 -21.18
N ALA A 506 10.90 -19.31 -22.09
CA ALA A 506 11.73 -20.16 -22.96
C ALA A 506 12.75 -21.00 -22.17
N LEU A 507 13.20 -20.50 -21.02
CA LEU A 507 14.17 -21.19 -20.14
C LEU A 507 13.53 -22.25 -19.23
N LEU A 508 12.22 -22.29 -19.16
CA LEU A 508 11.46 -23.19 -18.28
C LEU A 508 10.86 -24.37 -19.06
N PRO A 509 10.62 -25.53 -18.40
CA PRO A 509 9.97 -26.66 -19.04
C PRO A 509 8.51 -26.35 -19.42
N GLY A 510 7.98 -27.01 -20.44
CA GLY A 510 6.60 -26.86 -20.88
C GLY A 510 6.48 -26.78 -22.43
N ASP A 511 5.29 -27.05 -22.93
CA ASP A 511 5.00 -26.92 -24.35
C ASP A 511 4.68 -25.47 -24.74
N GLU A 512 4.81 -25.15 -26.02
CA GLU A 512 4.65 -23.80 -26.55
C GLU A 512 3.22 -23.25 -26.42
N GLU A 513 2.20 -24.12 -26.44
CA GLU A 513 0.80 -23.68 -26.30
C GLU A 513 0.53 -23.23 -24.85
N THR A 514 1.00 -24.01 -23.86
CA THR A 514 0.95 -23.65 -22.46
C THR A 514 1.72 -22.34 -22.19
N LYS A 515 2.93 -22.19 -22.76
CA LYS A 515 3.73 -20.97 -22.60
C LYS A 515 3.03 -19.73 -23.16
N LYS A 516 2.38 -19.82 -24.32
CA LYS A 516 1.59 -18.71 -24.88
C LYS A 516 0.40 -18.33 -24.01
N THR A 517 -0.28 -19.32 -23.43
CA THR A 517 -1.38 -19.08 -22.50
C THR A 517 -0.87 -18.36 -21.25
N VAL A 518 0.24 -18.83 -20.68
CA VAL A 518 0.87 -18.24 -19.50
C VAL A 518 1.38 -16.82 -19.77
N LEU A 519 1.96 -16.57 -20.95
CA LEU A 519 2.35 -15.23 -21.38
C LEU A 519 1.17 -14.26 -21.29
N SER A 520 0.03 -14.60 -21.86
CA SER A 520 -1.18 -13.76 -21.81
C SER A 520 -1.68 -13.56 -20.38
N GLN A 521 -1.61 -14.59 -19.53
CA GLN A 521 -2.01 -14.47 -18.12
C GLN A 521 -1.08 -13.54 -17.32
N ILE A 522 0.23 -13.57 -17.60
CA ILE A 522 1.21 -12.68 -16.95
C ILE A 522 0.99 -11.24 -17.43
N GLU A 523 0.73 -11.02 -18.73
CA GLU A 523 0.39 -9.69 -19.28
C GLU A 523 -0.85 -9.10 -18.60
N ASP A 524 -1.92 -9.89 -18.44
CA ASP A 524 -3.13 -9.46 -17.74
C ASP A 524 -2.85 -9.19 -16.26
N PHE A 525 -1.94 -9.96 -15.67
CA PHE A 525 -1.52 -9.76 -14.29
C PHE A 525 -0.75 -8.44 -14.12
N PHE A 526 0.13 -8.09 -15.07
CA PHE A 526 0.78 -6.77 -15.14
C PHE A 526 -0.23 -5.65 -15.33
N ARG A 527 -1.16 -5.78 -16.27
CA ARG A 527 -2.21 -4.81 -16.59
C ARG A 527 -2.99 -4.39 -15.32
N GLN A 528 -3.39 -5.37 -14.52
CA GLN A 528 -4.13 -5.12 -13.28
C GLN A 528 -3.28 -4.35 -12.25
N ARG A 529 -1.95 -4.58 -12.19
CA ARG A 529 -1.05 -3.89 -11.25
C ARG A 529 -0.72 -2.48 -11.72
N ILE A 530 -0.49 -2.30 -13.01
CA ILE A 530 -0.32 -0.98 -13.64
C ILE A 530 -1.57 -0.12 -13.39
N LYS A 531 -2.77 -0.70 -13.59
CA LYS A 531 -4.04 0.00 -13.29
C LYS A 531 -4.13 0.44 -11.83
N ALA A 532 -3.77 -0.43 -10.89
CA ALA A 532 -3.80 -0.10 -9.45
C ALA A 532 -2.81 1.02 -9.11
N ILE A 533 -1.56 0.96 -9.63
CA ILE A 533 -0.55 1.99 -9.39
C ILE A 533 -1.00 3.35 -9.96
N MET A 534 -1.55 3.37 -11.17
CA MET A 534 -2.04 4.60 -11.79
C MET A 534 -3.22 5.21 -11.01
N LEU A 535 -4.11 4.38 -10.45
CA LEU A 535 -5.18 4.84 -9.56
C LEU A 535 -4.64 5.45 -8.27
N ASP A 536 -3.62 4.82 -7.67
CA ASP A 536 -2.95 5.33 -6.46
C ASP A 536 -2.21 6.66 -6.73
N GLU A 537 -1.74 6.89 -7.98
CA GLU A 537 -1.22 8.18 -8.44
C GLU A 537 -2.33 9.25 -8.68
N GLY A 538 -3.60 8.88 -8.53
CA GLY A 538 -4.74 9.79 -8.73
C GLY A 538 -5.15 9.96 -10.19
N ILE A 539 -4.69 9.12 -11.11
CA ILE A 539 -5.12 9.15 -12.52
C ILE A 539 -6.55 8.61 -12.62
N ALA A 540 -7.40 9.31 -13.36
CA ALA A 540 -8.81 8.95 -13.51
C ALA A 540 -8.98 7.62 -14.26
N TYR A 541 -9.99 6.83 -13.86
CA TYR A 541 -10.20 5.48 -14.37
C TYR A 541 -10.43 5.42 -15.89
N ASP A 542 -11.08 6.42 -16.47
CA ASP A 542 -11.35 6.52 -17.91
C ASP A 542 -10.06 6.72 -18.72
N ILE A 543 -9.11 7.52 -18.21
CA ILE A 543 -7.77 7.70 -18.79
C ILE A 543 -6.99 6.38 -18.73
N ILE A 544 -7.02 5.71 -17.61
CA ILE A 544 -6.33 4.42 -17.45
C ILE A 544 -6.89 3.40 -18.43
N ASP A 545 -8.22 3.31 -18.53
CA ASP A 545 -8.88 2.39 -19.46
C ASP A 545 -8.60 2.76 -20.93
N ALA A 546 -8.42 4.05 -21.25
CA ALA A 546 -8.04 4.51 -22.58
C ALA A 546 -6.60 4.08 -22.97
N VAL A 547 -5.67 4.14 -22.02
CA VAL A 547 -4.25 3.82 -22.27
C VAL A 547 -3.99 2.31 -22.24
N LEU A 548 -4.72 1.54 -21.44
CA LEU A 548 -4.50 0.10 -21.26
C LEU A 548 -5.29 -0.78 -22.24
N VAL A 549 -5.89 -0.23 -23.28
CA VAL A 549 -6.60 -1.02 -24.34
C VAL A 549 -5.63 -1.90 -25.14
N GLY A 550 -4.41 -1.43 -25.37
CA GLY A 550 -3.37 -2.14 -26.14
C GLY A 550 -2.60 -3.21 -25.34
N PRO A 551 -1.55 -3.78 -25.91
CA PRO A 551 -0.64 -4.69 -25.23
C PRO A 551 0.09 -3.98 -24.09
N VAL A 552 0.51 -4.75 -23.09
CA VAL A 552 1.41 -4.26 -22.02
C VAL A 552 2.83 -4.53 -22.51
N ASP A 553 3.34 -3.61 -23.31
CA ASP A 553 4.69 -3.67 -23.87
C ASP A 553 5.66 -2.73 -23.13
N ASP A 554 5.72 -1.46 -23.48
CA ASP A 554 6.54 -0.45 -22.81
C ASP A 554 5.78 0.15 -21.63
N ILE A 555 6.05 -0.39 -20.44
CA ILE A 555 5.38 0.03 -19.20
C ILE A 555 5.63 1.52 -18.89
N TYR A 556 6.87 2.01 -19.07
CA TYR A 556 7.16 3.42 -18.81
C TYR A 556 6.41 4.34 -19.79
N ALA A 557 6.33 3.95 -21.07
CA ALA A 557 5.53 4.70 -22.04
C ALA A 557 4.03 4.72 -21.67
N LEU A 558 3.47 3.62 -21.14
CA LEU A 558 2.08 3.61 -20.67
C LEU A 558 1.84 4.65 -19.55
N PHE A 559 2.76 4.79 -18.60
CA PHE A 559 2.68 5.84 -17.58
C PHE A 559 2.81 7.25 -18.17
N LEU A 560 3.73 7.46 -19.11
CA LEU A 560 3.86 8.74 -19.81
C LEU A 560 2.59 9.12 -20.57
N LYS A 561 1.97 8.16 -21.29
CA LYS A 561 0.67 8.35 -21.96
C LYS A 561 -0.42 8.76 -20.97
N ALA A 562 -0.56 8.03 -19.86
CA ALA A 562 -1.61 8.28 -18.88
C ALA A 562 -1.43 9.64 -18.17
N ARG A 563 -0.22 9.94 -17.71
CA ARG A 563 0.11 11.21 -17.06
C ARG A 563 -0.09 12.40 -18.01
N SER A 564 0.42 12.31 -19.23
CA SER A 564 0.26 13.37 -20.24
C SER A 564 -1.20 13.59 -20.61
N MET A 565 -2.03 12.52 -20.62
CA MET A 565 -3.47 12.60 -20.89
C MET A 565 -4.20 13.27 -19.73
N ALA A 566 -3.83 12.95 -18.48
CA ALA A 566 -4.39 13.57 -17.28
C ALA A 566 -4.04 15.06 -17.14
N GLU A 567 -2.82 15.44 -17.54
CA GLU A 567 -2.34 16.81 -17.48
C GLU A 567 -2.83 17.66 -18.68
N SER A 568 -3.23 17.03 -19.76
CA SER A 568 -3.70 17.72 -20.98
C SER A 568 -5.13 18.24 -20.82
N GLN A 569 -5.49 19.20 -21.70
CA GLN A 569 -6.86 19.69 -21.81
C GLN A 569 -7.77 18.75 -22.65
N LEU A 570 -7.37 17.50 -22.88
CA LEU A 570 -8.12 16.57 -23.72
C LEU A 570 -9.56 16.34 -23.23
N LYS A 571 -9.78 16.39 -21.91
CA LYS A 571 -11.14 16.29 -21.34
C LYS A 571 -12.04 17.46 -21.73
N ASP A 572 -11.48 18.61 -22.03
CA ASP A 572 -12.24 19.80 -22.46
C ASP A 572 -12.55 19.79 -23.97
N GLU A 573 -11.90 18.89 -24.72
CA GLU A 573 -12.05 18.76 -26.18
C GLU A 573 -13.18 17.80 -26.57
N ALA A 574 -14.41 18.16 -26.23
CA ALA A 574 -15.58 17.31 -26.44
C ALA A 574 -15.83 16.95 -27.91
N GLU A 575 -15.62 17.91 -28.84
CA GLU A 575 -15.82 17.69 -30.27
C GLU A 575 -14.79 16.68 -30.84
N LEU A 576 -13.53 16.78 -30.43
CA LEU A 576 -12.49 15.83 -30.81
C LEU A 576 -12.82 14.43 -30.32
N ARG A 577 -13.15 14.29 -29.03
CA ARG A 577 -13.51 12.98 -28.43
C ARG A 577 -14.72 12.38 -29.13
N GLN A 578 -15.74 13.18 -29.44
CA GLN A 578 -16.92 12.73 -30.18
C GLN A 578 -16.56 12.26 -31.58
N ALA A 579 -15.73 12.99 -32.33
CA ALA A 579 -15.28 12.62 -33.67
C ALA A 579 -14.52 11.28 -33.65
N VAL A 580 -13.57 11.11 -32.71
CA VAL A 580 -12.83 9.84 -32.55
C VAL A 580 -13.74 8.69 -32.12
N THR A 581 -14.72 8.95 -31.25
CA THR A 581 -15.72 7.94 -30.85
C THR A 581 -16.55 7.46 -32.06
N ARG A 582 -16.96 8.39 -32.93
CA ARG A 582 -17.66 8.03 -34.19
C ARG A 582 -16.77 7.15 -35.08
N LEU A 583 -15.48 7.49 -35.23
CA LEU A 583 -14.52 6.65 -35.96
C LEU A 583 -14.43 5.24 -35.36
N ALA A 584 -14.25 5.15 -34.05
CA ALA A 584 -14.13 3.87 -33.36
C ALA A 584 -15.40 3.00 -33.54
N ASN A 585 -16.59 3.61 -33.48
CA ASN A 585 -17.86 2.89 -33.66
C ASN A 585 -18.04 2.35 -35.08
N ILE A 586 -17.73 3.14 -36.11
CA ILE A 586 -17.90 2.73 -37.53
C ILE A 586 -16.89 1.64 -37.91
N THR A 587 -15.67 1.72 -37.34
CA THR A 587 -14.58 0.77 -37.65
C THR A 587 -14.58 -0.46 -36.76
N LYS A 588 -15.42 -0.55 -35.76
CA LYS A 588 -15.49 -1.67 -34.82
C LYS A 588 -15.63 -3.01 -35.47
N GLY A 589 -14.69 -3.92 -35.22
CA GLY A 589 -14.65 -5.26 -35.78
C GLY A 589 -14.34 -5.31 -37.28
N LYS A 590 -13.87 -4.23 -37.89
CA LYS A 590 -13.42 -4.17 -39.27
C LYS A 590 -11.92 -4.37 -39.35
N THR A 591 -11.47 -4.85 -40.49
CA THR A 591 -10.05 -4.95 -40.84
C THR A 591 -9.77 -4.03 -42.02
N GLY A 592 -8.66 -3.30 -41.95
CA GLY A 592 -8.23 -2.37 -43.00
C GLY A 592 -7.01 -2.90 -43.77
N GLY A 593 -6.79 -2.29 -44.90
CA GLY A 593 -5.59 -2.47 -45.73
C GLY A 593 -4.84 -1.15 -45.91
N LYS A 594 -4.05 -1.05 -46.94
CA LYS A 594 -3.42 0.20 -47.35
C LYS A 594 -4.46 1.09 -48.05
N VAL A 595 -4.49 2.36 -47.72
CA VAL A 595 -5.34 3.36 -48.37
C VAL A 595 -4.85 3.58 -49.79
N ASP A 596 -5.78 3.49 -50.78
CA ASP A 596 -5.51 3.76 -52.21
C ASP A 596 -6.23 5.05 -52.61
N PRO A 597 -5.51 6.16 -52.83
CA PRO A 597 -6.12 7.43 -53.24
C PRO A 597 -6.83 7.38 -54.59
N SER A 598 -6.51 6.40 -55.46
CA SER A 598 -7.18 6.27 -56.75
C SER A 598 -8.64 5.78 -56.67
N LEU A 599 -9.00 5.23 -55.52
CA LEU A 599 -10.37 4.78 -55.19
C LEU A 599 -11.23 5.84 -54.50
N PHE A 600 -10.70 7.05 -54.31
CA PHE A 600 -11.50 8.15 -53.77
C PHE A 600 -12.53 8.63 -54.79
N THR A 601 -13.78 8.68 -54.38
CA THR A 601 -14.91 9.09 -55.24
C THR A 601 -15.49 10.45 -54.82
N GLU A 602 -15.20 10.86 -53.59
CA GLU A 602 -15.70 12.10 -52.99
C GLU A 602 -14.53 13.04 -52.56
N ASP A 603 -14.68 14.34 -52.76
CA ASP A 603 -13.64 15.33 -52.39
C ASP A 603 -13.28 15.29 -50.87
N VAL A 604 -14.22 14.93 -50.03
CA VAL A 604 -14.02 14.82 -48.59
C VAL A 604 -13.08 13.69 -48.19
N GLU A 605 -13.03 12.59 -48.97
CA GLU A 605 -12.07 11.48 -48.79
C GLU A 605 -10.64 11.99 -48.94
N LYS A 606 -10.40 12.80 -50.00
CA LYS A 606 -9.09 13.43 -50.23
C LYS A 606 -8.74 14.43 -49.15
N LYS A 607 -9.70 15.28 -48.74
CA LYS A 607 -9.48 16.29 -47.65
C LYS A 607 -9.07 15.62 -46.35
N LEU A 608 -9.72 14.52 -45.96
CA LEU A 608 -9.36 13.76 -44.75
C LEU A 608 -7.94 13.17 -44.89
N GLN A 609 -7.60 12.64 -46.10
CA GLN A 609 -6.27 12.08 -46.33
C GLN A 609 -5.18 13.14 -46.23
N ASP A 610 -5.38 14.31 -46.88
CA ASP A 610 -4.43 15.41 -46.86
C ASP A 610 -4.25 15.95 -45.40
N ALA A 611 -5.35 16.08 -44.65
CA ALA A 611 -5.30 16.48 -43.26
C ALA A 611 -4.60 15.44 -42.35
N PHE A 612 -4.88 14.16 -42.55
CA PHE A 612 -4.22 13.06 -41.86
C PHE A 612 -2.71 13.07 -42.06
N GLU A 613 -2.26 13.24 -43.31
CA GLU A 613 -0.83 13.28 -43.63
C GLU A 613 -0.13 14.48 -42.97
N ALA A 614 -0.76 15.64 -43.05
CA ALA A 614 -0.23 16.87 -42.42
C ALA A 614 -0.16 16.76 -40.86
N VAL A 615 -1.18 16.19 -40.26
CA VAL A 615 -1.19 15.98 -38.80
C VAL A 615 -0.24 14.89 -38.37
N SER A 616 -0.17 13.78 -39.11
CA SER A 616 0.77 12.68 -38.85
C SER A 616 2.20 13.15 -38.87
N ALA A 617 2.57 14.02 -39.84
CA ALA A 617 3.91 14.60 -39.92
C ALA A 617 4.28 15.44 -38.67
N LYS A 618 3.30 16.04 -37.98
CA LYS A 618 3.50 16.78 -36.73
C LYS A 618 3.46 15.89 -35.48
N ALA A 619 2.54 14.93 -35.43
CA ALA A 619 2.25 14.14 -34.23
C ALA A 619 3.23 12.96 -34.05
N LEU A 620 3.57 12.22 -35.13
CA LEU A 620 4.42 11.03 -35.03
C LEU A 620 5.81 11.30 -34.43
N PRO A 621 6.53 12.38 -34.78
CA PRO A 621 7.81 12.70 -34.12
C PRO A 621 7.67 12.94 -32.61
N LEU A 622 6.55 13.57 -32.17
CA LEU A 622 6.27 13.81 -30.76
C LEU A 622 5.96 12.50 -30.03
N PHE A 623 5.23 11.60 -30.67
CA PHE A 623 4.99 10.26 -30.12
C PHE A 623 6.28 9.43 -30.05
N ALA A 624 7.15 9.54 -31.04
CA ALA A 624 8.44 8.85 -31.04
C ALA A 624 9.40 9.37 -29.94
N SER A 625 9.23 10.61 -29.49
CA SER A 625 9.94 11.19 -28.35
C SER A 625 9.16 11.12 -27.06
N TYR A 626 8.06 10.37 -26.99
CA TYR A 626 7.18 10.21 -25.82
C TYR A 626 6.53 11.50 -25.32
N GLU A 627 6.47 12.55 -26.13
CA GLU A 627 5.88 13.85 -25.82
C GLU A 627 4.38 13.92 -26.19
N TYR A 628 3.61 12.92 -25.74
CA TYR A 628 2.22 12.68 -26.18
C TYR A 628 1.32 13.90 -26.05
N GLY A 629 1.35 14.60 -24.91
CA GLY A 629 0.49 15.78 -24.66
C GLY A 629 0.75 16.94 -25.62
N LYS A 630 1.98 17.08 -26.15
CA LYS A 630 2.32 18.13 -27.12
C LYS A 630 1.68 17.88 -28.49
N ALA A 631 1.23 16.66 -28.79
CA ALA A 631 0.56 16.34 -30.03
C ALA A 631 -0.90 16.82 -30.08
N LEU A 632 -1.53 17.15 -28.95
CA LEU A 632 -2.94 17.49 -28.89
C LEU A 632 -3.35 18.64 -29.82
N PRO A 633 -2.61 19.76 -29.94
CA PRO A 633 -2.97 20.82 -30.88
C PRO A 633 -3.03 20.35 -32.35
N ALA A 634 -2.09 19.48 -32.76
CA ALA A 634 -2.07 18.90 -34.09
C ALA A 634 -3.25 17.93 -34.29
N LEU A 635 -3.52 17.05 -33.32
CA LEU A 635 -4.61 16.09 -33.40
C LEU A 635 -5.99 16.77 -33.50
N LYS A 636 -6.16 17.96 -32.89
CA LYS A 636 -7.37 18.76 -33.01
C LYS A 636 -7.68 19.22 -34.45
N GLU A 637 -6.65 19.40 -35.27
CA GLU A 637 -6.82 19.77 -36.68
C GLU A 637 -7.61 18.70 -37.48
N LEU A 638 -7.68 17.45 -36.98
CA LEU A 638 -8.47 16.37 -37.60
C LEU A 638 -9.95 16.40 -37.26
N THR A 639 -10.40 17.15 -36.24
CA THR A 639 -11.79 17.16 -35.76
C THR A 639 -12.78 17.50 -36.90
N ALA A 640 -12.56 18.61 -37.60
CA ALA A 640 -13.44 19.06 -38.69
C ALA A 640 -13.38 18.13 -39.90
N PRO A 641 -12.20 17.70 -40.43
CA PRO A 641 -12.13 16.74 -41.51
C PRO A 641 -12.81 15.40 -41.23
N ILE A 642 -12.70 14.87 -39.97
CA ILE A 642 -13.36 13.63 -39.56
C ILE A 642 -14.87 13.81 -39.58
N ASN A 643 -15.39 14.89 -39.01
CA ASN A 643 -16.83 15.14 -38.99
C ASN A 643 -17.39 15.36 -40.40
N ASP A 644 -16.69 16.18 -41.23
CA ASP A 644 -17.11 16.41 -42.62
C ASP A 644 -17.18 15.09 -43.43
N TYR A 645 -16.19 14.21 -43.23
CA TYR A 645 -16.17 12.90 -43.84
C TYR A 645 -17.38 12.03 -43.39
N LEU A 646 -17.58 11.92 -42.07
CA LEU A 646 -18.62 11.04 -41.53
C LEU A 646 -20.05 11.55 -41.77
N ASP A 647 -20.22 12.84 -42.06
CA ASP A 647 -21.50 13.45 -42.38
C ASP A 647 -21.84 13.37 -43.87
N ASN A 648 -20.83 13.29 -44.76
CA ASN A 648 -21.00 13.37 -46.20
C ASN A 648 -20.66 12.09 -46.98
N VAL A 649 -19.90 11.12 -46.38
CA VAL A 649 -19.49 9.88 -47.04
C VAL A 649 -20.23 8.69 -46.48
N MET A 650 -20.96 7.98 -47.37
CA MET A 650 -21.56 6.69 -47.04
C MET A 650 -20.47 5.60 -47.04
N VAL A 651 -19.96 5.22 -45.87
CA VAL A 651 -18.85 4.24 -45.75
C VAL A 651 -19.22 2.86 -46.29
N MET A 652 -20.47 2.43 -46.05
CA MET A 652 -20.96 1.12 -46.39
C MET A 652 -21.67 1.17 -47.79
N VAL A 653 -20.89 1.12 -48.86
CA VAL A 653 -21.37 1.07 -50.26
C VAL A 653 -21.30 -0.34 -50.83
N ASP A 654 -21.98 -0.58 -51.97
CA ASP A 654 -22.02 -1.90 -52.64
C ASP A 654 -20.69 -2.25 -53.29
N ASP A 655 -19.91 -1.28 -53.76
CA ASP A 655 -18.58 -1.49 -54.28
C ASP A 655 -17.60 -1.88 -53.15
N GLU A 656 -17.23 -3.13 -53.12
CA GLU A 656 -16.34 -3.71 -52.11
C GLU A 656 -14.95 -3.04 -52.10
N ALA A 657 -14.40 -2.61 -53.23
CA ALA A 657 -13.09 -1.96 -53.27
C ALA A 657 -13.15 -0.57 -52.62
N VAL A 658 -14.17 0.23 -52.97
CA VAL A 658 -14.41 1.56 -52.41
C VAL A 658 -14.74 1.44 -50.91
N LYS A 659 -15.60 0.51 -50.50
CA LYS A 659 -15.95 0.25 -49.10
C LYS A 659 -14.72 -0.08 -48.29
N ASN A 660 -13.89 -1.03 -48.72
CA ASN A 660 -12.71 -1.44 -47.97
C ASN A 660 -11.67 -0.31 -47.91
N ASN A 661 -11.54 0.50 -48.96
CA ASN A 661 -10.67 1.68 -48.94
C ASN A 661 -11.12 2.72 -47.92
N ARG A 662 -12.42 3.02 -47.85
CA ARG A 662 -13.04 3.92 -46.85
C ARG A 662 -12.81 3.43 -45.42
N ILE A 663 -13.04 2.13 -45.17
CA ILE A 663 -12.77 1.52 -43.88
C ILE A 663 -11.29 1.64 -43.51
N SER A 664 -10.37 1.38 -44.47
CA SER A 664 -8.93 1.47 -44.26
C SER A 664 -8.49 2.90 -43.92
N GLN A 665 -9.07 3.91 -44.59
CA GLN A 665 -8.78 5.32 -44.28
C GLN A 665 -9.20 5.70 -42.88
N LEU A 666 -10.41 5.30 -42.44
CA LEU A 666 -10.91 5.57 -41.11
C LEU A 666 -10.07 4.84 -40.00
N LEU A 667 -9.70 3.56 -40.27
CA LEU A 667 -8.84 2.79 -39.35
C LEU A 667 -7.44 3.40 -39.23
N THR A 668 -6.86 3.85 -40.35
CA THR A 668 -5.55 4.53 -40.33
C THR A 668 -5.59 5.84 -39.54
N THR A 669 -6.67 6.61 -39.74
CA THR A 669 -6.88 7.86 -38.95
C THR A 669 -7.07 7.55 -37.46
N LEU A 670 -7.87 6.52 -37.11
CA LEU A 670 -8.07 6.11 -35.72
C LEU A 670 -6.77 5.60 -35.05
N ALA A 671 -5.93 4.89 -35.81
CA ALA A 671 -4.65 4.36 -35.30
C ALA A 671 -3.70 5.46 -34.83
N LEU A 672 -3.76 6.66 -35.45
CA LEU A 672 -2.96 7.80 -35.01
C LEU A 672 -3.34 8.24 -33.58
N PHE A 673 -4.62 8.30 -33.25
CA PHE A 673 -5.11 8.62 -31.91
C PHE A 673 -4.77 7.48 -30.93
N ASN A 674 -4.97 6.23 -31.34
CA ASN A 674 -4.68 5.05 -30.52
C ASN A 674 -3.20 4.93 -30.13
N THR A 675 -2.29 5.61 -30.84
CA THR A 675 -0.89 5.71 -30.43
C THR A 675 -0.75 6.36 -29.05
N TRP A 676 -1.60 7.32 -28.69
CA TRP A 676 -1.66 7.90 -27.35
C TRP A 676 -2.63 7.12 -26.44
N GLY A 677 -3.82 6.80 -26.93
CA GLY A 677 -4.82 6.01 -26.23
C GLY A 677 -6.18 6.01 -26.94
N ASP A 678 -7.08 5.17 -26.49
CA ASP A 678 -8.45 5.09 -27.03
C ASP A 678 -9.33 6.21 -26.46
N PHE A 679 -9.43 7.31 -27.19
CA PHE A 679 -10.21 8.48 -26.77
C PHE A 679 -11.70 8.19 -26.59
N SER A 680 -12.22 7.09 -27.16
CA SER A 680 -13.63 6.70 -27.00
C SER A 680 -13.98 6.23 -25.57
N LYS A 681 -12.95 5.99 -24.74
CA LYS A 681 -13.10 5.60 -23.34
C LYS A 681 -13.21 6.80 -22.38
N LEU A 682 -12.83 7.99 -22.85
CA LEU A 682 -12.81 9.19 -22.01
C LEU A 682 -14.22 9.71 -21.77
N VAL A 683 -14.57 9.94 -20.49
CA VAL A 683 -15.90 10.38 -20.06
C VAL A 683 -15.90 11.86 -19.69
#